data_db8803ea366b2a4cd61185547d8aa392
#
_entry.id   db8803ea366b2a4cd61185547d8aa392
#
_cell.length_a   1.000
_cell.length_b   1.000
_cell.length_c   1.000
_cell.angle_alpha   90.00
_cell.angle_beta   90.00
_cell.angle_gamma   90.00
#
_symmetry.space_group_name_H-M   'P 1'
#
loop_
_entity.id
_entity.type
_entity.pdbx_description
1 polymer ?
#
loop_
_entity_poly.entity_id
_entity_poly.type
_entity_poly.pdbx_seq_one_letter_code
_entity_poly.pdbx_strand_id
1 'polypeptide(L)'
;MKFTDGYWMVRDGYNLQNPVDIRDVVQKDDSFTVYAATKKVEKRGDTLNATLLKATYSSPMPNVIRVRLNRHAGGVKQTPEFELYGSETNVQITNNDELLALQSGELKVSINRNTGFASEFHYGSRRLTGSAFRRAAHIENKAQGKTYFREQLDLGMGEYVYGLGERFTPFVKNGQTVDIWNEDGGTSSEQSYKNIPFYISNKGYGVFVNHPEKVSFEVASENVSKVQFSVEGETLEYFIIGGENPKDVLDNFTKLTGKPALPPAWTFGLWLTTSFTTNYDEETVNHFVDGMSERDLPLSVFHFDCFWMKEYQWTDFEWDKDVFPDPAGLLKRLKDKGLKICVWINPYIAEKSVLFEEGMENGYLLKRKDGSVWQWDMWQAGMGIVDFTNPAAVKWYQSKLEELVDQGVDCFKTDFGERIPVEDVVYFDGSDPVKMHNYYTFQYNKAVFEVLENKLGKNEAALFARSATVGGQQFPVHWGGDCSSTYESMAESLRGGLSLGVSGFSFWSHDISGFEQTAPADVYKRWVQFGLLSSHSRLHGSDSYRVPWLFDDEAVDVLRKFTKLKNSLMPYLFNQAAASAERGIPMMRPMFLEFPEDPTCGPLDLQYMFGDSILVAPIFNEQGDVTYYLPAGKWTGLLDGQTKQGGRWYSENYDFMSLPVFVREGTLLAVGSQDGKPDYDYADGVTLHLFDLAPGQTASANIIGLDAKTVVEASAVRSGNEIKISISGGTNVKLVLRGISEVSGVDGASHEAGEQGLLLTPSGGSVTVKL
;
A
#
# COMPACT_ATOMS: atom_id res chain seq x y z
N MET A 1 0.19 9.15 22.15
CA MET A 1 0.12 9.11 23.63
C MET A 1 -0.38 10.44 24.13
N LYS A 2 -1.31 10.46 25.12
CA LYS A 2 -1.88 11.70 25.67
C LYS A 2 -1.13 12.16 26.89
N PHE A 3 -0.78 13.45 26.96
CA PHE A 3 -0.02 14.07 28.05
C PHE A 3 -0.82 15.10 28.83
N THR A 4 -2.03 15.44 28.36
CA THR A 4 -2.92 16.40 29.01
C THR A 4 -4.30 15.81 29.27
N ASP A 5 -4.95 16.32 30.29
CA ASP A 5 -6.36 16.07 30.57
C ASP A 5 -7.15 17.31 30.14
N GLY A 6 -8.00 17.13 29.15
CA GLY A 6 -8.59 18.22 28.43
C GLY A 6 -7.53 19.12 27.80
N TYR A 7 -7.83 20.43 27.66
CA TYR A 7 -6.95 21.37 26.99
C TYR A 7 -5.86 21.99 27.90
N TRP A 8 -6.10 22.03 29.20
CA TRP A 8 -5.37 22.89 30.15
C TRP A 8 -4.41 22.14 31.07
N MET A 9 -4.77 20.94 31.50
CA MET A 9 -4.10 20.26 32.60
C MET A 9 -3.06 19.27 32.05
N VAL A 10 -1.82 19.42 32.47
CA VAL A 10 -0.81 18.36 32.29
C VAL A 10 -1.14 17.22 33.24
N ARG A 11 -1.12 15.98 32.75
CA ARG A 11 -1.36 14.79 33.57
C ARG A 11 -0.29 14.65 34.64
N ASP A 12 -0.68 14.14 35.79
CA ASP A 12 0.21 13.92 36.91
C ASP A 12 1.40 13.02 36.50
N GLY A 13 2.58 13.39 37.01
CA GLY A 13 3.83 12.69 36.73
C GLY A 13 4.58 13.16 35.46
N TYR A 14 3.94 13.94 34.57
CA TYR A 14 4.59 14.48 33.40
C TYR A 14 5.09 15.92 33.59
N ASN A 15 6.30 16.18 33.09
CA ASN A 15 6.90 17.52 33.06
C ASN A 15 7.19 17.90 31.62
N LEU A 16 6.47 18.88 31.08
CA LEU A 16 6.60 19.36 29.71
C LEU A 16 7.59 20.49 29.62
N GLN A 17 8.61 20.32 28.77
CA GLN A 17 9.66 21.30 28.51
C GLN A 17 9.55 21.75 27.05
N ASN A 18 8.92 22.91 26.84
CA ASN A 18 8.72 23.48 25.50
C ASN A 18 9.88 24.39 25.12
N PRO A 19 10.38 24.41 23.88
CA PRO A 19 11.28 25.44 23.38
C PRO A 19 10.52 26.76 23.29
N VAL A 20 10.95 27.77 24.04
CA VAL A 20 10.24 29.07 24.13
C VAL A 20 11.09 30.26 23.74
N ASP A 21 12.42 30.18 23.92
CA ASP A 21 13.33 31.31 23.71
C ASP A 21 14.49 30.90 22.80
N ILE A 22 14.50 31.44 21.58
CA ILE A 22 15.58 31.17 20.60
C ILE A 22 16.84 31.89 21.07
N ARG A 23 17.89 31.12 21.37
CA ARG A 23 19.16 31.66 21.95
C ARG A 23 20.28 31.74 20.95
N ASP A 24 20.32 30.81 20.00
CA ASP A 24 21.36 30.76 18.99
C ASP A 24 20.86 30.06 17.74
N VAL A 25 21.46 30.35 16.60
CA VAL A 25 21.22 29.72 15.31
C VAL A 25 22.56 29.43 14.65
N VAL A 26 22.79 28.15 14.36
CA VAL A 26 23.96 27.73 13.60
C VAL A 26 23.51 27.35 12.20
N GLN A 27 23.95 28.09 11.20
CA GLN A 27 23.69 27.83 9.78
C GLN A 27 24.85 27.08 9.15
N LYS A 28 24.51 26.10 8.29
CA LYS A 28 25.40 25.45 7.34
C LYS A 28 24.91 25.72 5.92
N ASP A 29 25.60 25.19 4.90
CA ASP A 29 25.24 25.42 3.51
C ASP A 29 23.86 24.83 3.16
N ASP A 30 23.48 23.70 3.78
CA ASP A 30 22.31 22.89 3.50
C ASP A 30 21.29 22.80 4.64
N SER A 31 21.57 23.46 5.76
CA SER A 31 20.77 23.27 6.98
C SER A 31 20.96 24.43 7.97
N PHE A 32 20.03 24.50 8.91
CA PHE A 32 20.25 25.34 10.10
C PHE A 32 19.76 24.61 11.36
N THR A 33 20.41 24.93 12.49
CA THR A 33 20.02 24.43 13.81
C THR A 33 19.68 25.61 14.73
N VAL A 34 18.48 25.55 15.30
CA VAL A 34 18.00 26.48 16.31
C VAL A 34 18.25 25.91 17.70
N TYR A 35 18.86 26.67 18.58
CA TYR A 35 19.01 26.36 20.00
C TYR A 35 18.00 27.20 20.80
N ALA A 36 17.03 26.52 21.42
CA ALA A 36 15.95 27.17 22.14
C ALA A 36 15.92 26.72 23.61
N ALA A 37 15.95 27.71 24.52
CA ALA A 37 15.76 27.46 25.95
C ALA A 37 14.29 27.19 26.26
N THR A 38 14.05 26.37 27.29
CA THR A 38 12.69 26.00 27.73
C THR A 38 12.07 27.02 28.70
N LYS A 39 12.77 28.10 28.97
CA LYS A 39 12.30 29.31 29.68
C LYS A 39 12.89 30.55 29.05
N LYS A 40 12.25 31.71 29.27
CA LYS A 40 12.77 32.97 28.81
C LYS A 40 14.07 33.32 29.59
N VAL A 41 15.11 33.72 28.89
CA VAL A 41 16.42 34.08 29.45
C VAL A 41 16.58 35.61 29.39
N GLU A 42 16.31 36.29 30.49
CA GLU A 42 16.42 37.74 30.61
C GLU A 42 17.75 38.18 31.27
N LYS A 43 18.30 37.32 32.12
CA LYS A 43 19.57 37.56 32.82
C LYS A 43 20.41 36.28 32.89
N ARG A 44 21.69 36.45 33.19
CA ARG A 44 22.67 35.34 33.18
C ARG A 44 22.27 34.14 34.04
N GLY A 45 21.64 34.37 35.21
CA GLY A 45 21.17 33.28 36.08
C GLY A 45 20.07 32.40 35.47
N ASP A 46 19.34 32.92 34.49
CA ASP A 46 18.23 32.17 33.86
C ASP A 46 18.75 31.04 32.93
N THR A 47 20.04 31.04 32.60
CA THR A 47 20.68 29.96 31.84
C THR A 47 20.94 28.73 32.70
N LEU A 48 20.88 28.86 34.04
CA LEU A 48 21.17 27.75 34.96
C LEU A 48 19.94 26.86 35.15
N ASN A 49 20.19 25.57 35.24
CA ASN A 49 19.15 24.54 35.48
C ASN A 49 17.96 24.61 34.45
N ALA A 50 18.27 24.99 33.22
CA ALA A 50 17.32 25.07 32.12
C ALA A 50 17.70 24.03 31.04
N THR A 51 16.71 23.39 30.45
CA THR A 51 16.91 22.54 29.31
C THR A 51 17.10 23.39 28.05
N LEU A 52 18.06 22.99 27.22
CA LEU A 52 18.29 23.55 25.89
C LEU A 52 17.92 22.53 24.86
N LEU A 53 16.90 22.81 24.06
CA LEU A 53 16.45 21.96 22.97
C LEU A 53 17.06 22.46 21.64
N LYS A 54 17.32 21.50 20.75
CA LYS A 54 17.85 21.75 19.42
C LYS A 54 16.82 21.36 18.39
N ALA A 55 16.59 22.20 17.39
CA ALA A 55 15.77 21.89 16.23
C ALA A 55 16.60 22.10 14.98
N THR A 56 16.90 21.04 14.25
CA THR A 56 17.65 21.08 12.99
C THR A 56 16.69 20.92 11.82
N TYR A 57 16.80 21.81 10.85
CA TYR A 57 16.03 21.79 9.61
C TYR A 57 16.98 21.56 8.44
N SER A 58 16.65 20.60 7.58
CA SER A 58 17.40 20.23 6.39
C SER A 58 16.48 19.68 5.33
N SER A 59 16.98 19.37 4.14
CA SER A 59 16.19 18.75 3.08
C SER A 59 16.97 17.60 2.43
N PRO A 60 16.43 16.38 2.40
CA PRO A 60 17.06 15.26 1.71
C PRO A 60 16.80 15.24 0.20
N MET A 61 15.78 15.97 -0.28
CA MET A 61 15.37 16.06 -1.67
C MET A 61 14.37 17.21 -1.89
N PRO A 62 14.13 17.68 -3.12
CA PRO A 62 13.15 18.73 -3.38
C PRO A 62 11.75 18.41 -2.81
N ASN A 63 11.09 19.44 -2.26
CA ASN A 63 9.75 19.36 -1.68
C ASN A 63 9.64 18.48 -0.40
N VAL A 64 10.76 18.17 0.25
CA VAL A 64 10.79 17.42 1.51
C VAL A 64 11.66 18.18 2.51
N ILE A 65 11.11 18.48 3.69
CA ILE A 65 11.85 19.13 4.78
C ILE A 65 11.93 18.15 5.96
N ARG A 66 13.14 17.89 6.41
CA ARG A 66 13.47 17.11 7.60
C ARG A 66 13.54 18.03 8.80
N VAL A 67 12.86 17.68 9.87
CA VAL A 67 12.92 18.32 11.17
C VAL A 67 13.42 17.32 12.20
N ARG A 68 14.49 17.68 12.92
CA ARG A 68 15.04 16.85 14.00
C ARG A 68 15.12 17.65 15.28
N LEU A 69 14.38 17.17 16.28
CA LEU A 69 14.37 17.72 17.62
C LEU A 69 15.25 16.86 18.53
N ASN A 70 16.15 17.48 19.30
CA ASN A 70 17.03 16.78 20.25
C ASN A 70 17.12 17.53 21.56
N ARG A 71 17.23 16.78 22.68
CA ARG A 71 17.66 17.32 23.97
C ARG A 71 19.16 17.11 24.18
N HIS A 72 19.58 15.88 24.36
CA HIS A 72 20.97 15.53 24.57
C HIS A 72 21.59 14.94 23.29
N ALA A 73 22.85 15.29 23.01
CA ALA A 73 23.54 14.83 21.80
C ALA A 73 24.53 13.68 22.07
N GLY A 74 24.75 13.32 23.34
CA GLY A 74 25.75 12.33 23.74
C GLY A 74 25.22 10.89 23.80
N GLY A 75 24.00 10.64 23.35
CA GLY A 75 23.45 9.29 23.29
C GLY A 75 24.14 8.43 22.23
N VAL A 76 24.18 7.12 22.47
CA VAL A 76 24.59 6.15 21.47
C VAL A 76 23.49 6.02 20.41
N LYS A 77 23.88 6.08 19.13
CA LYS A 77 22.94 5.89 18.03
C LYS A 77 22.37 4.47 18.09
N GLN A 78 21.07 4.38 18.25
CA GLN A 78 20.36 3.11 18.26
C GLN A 78 19.97 2.72 16.83
N THR A 79 20.23 1.48 16.47
CA THR A 79 19.80 0.84 15.23
C THR A 79 18.59 -0.07 15.48
N PRO A 80 17.76 -0.40 14.48
CA PRO A 80 17.82 0.07 13.10
C PRO A 80 17.28 1.48 12.89
N GLU A 81 17.53 2.03 11.70
CA GLU A 81 16.84 3.19 11.14
C GLU A 81 16.19 2.76 9.83
N PHE A 82 15.11 3.44 9.40
CA PHE A 82 14.56 3.19 8.07
C PHE A 82 15.56 3.54 6.97
N GLU A 83 15.61 2.73 5.92
CA GLU A 83 16.38 3.05 4.72
C GLU A 83 15.71 4.20 3.98
N LEU A 84 16.43 5.31 3.81
CA LEU A 84 15.93 6.50 3.14
C LEU A 84 16.79 6.84 1.92
N TYR A 85 16.11 7.22 0.84
CA TYR A 85 16.71 7.59 -0.43
C TYR A 85 16.58 9.10 -0.61
N GLY A 86 17.72 9.77 -0.77
CA GLY A 86 17.77 11.20 -1.06
C GLY A 86 18.16 11.47 -2.51
N SER A 87 18.03 12.70 -2.93
CA SER A 87 18.56 13.21 -4.17
C SER A 87 19.20 14.57 -3.95
N GLU A 88 20.11 14.98 -4.81
CA GLU A 88 20.67 16.32 -4.75
C GLU A 88 19.57 17.38 -4.78
N THR A 89 19.67 18.35 -3.90
CA THR A 89 18.72 19.46 -3.84
C THR A 89 19.45 20.78 -3.55
N ASN A 90 19.02 21.84 -4.21
CA ASN A 90 19.46 23.20 -3.90
C ASN A 90 18.55 23.77 -2.81
N VAL A 91 19.13 24.00 -1.64
CA VAL A 91 18.42 24.58 -0.50
C VAL A 91 18.72 26.08 -0.45
N GLN A 92 17.66 26.88 -0.28
CA GLN A 92 17.80 28.32 -0.04
C GLN A 92 17.55 28.61 1.44
N ILE A 93 18.52 29.23 2.11
CA ILE A 93 18.40 29.59 3.52
C ILE A 93 18.35 31.12 3.64
N THR A 94 17.34 31.63 4.34
CA THR A 94 17.23 33.02 4.79
C THR A 94 17.50 33.06 6.29
N ASN A 95 18.45 33.89 6.72
CA ASN A 95 18.81 34.03 8.11
C ASN A 95 19.12 35.50 8.40
N ASN A 96 18.14 36.22 8.93
CA ASN A 96 18.25 37.61 9.34
C ASN A 96 17.62 37.84 10.74
N ASP A 97 17.58 39.07 11.22
CA ASP A 97 17.10 39.38 12.57
C ASP A 97 15.61 39.03 12.81
N GLU A 98 14.79 38.96 11.76
CA GLU A 98 13.35 38.74 11.87
C GLU A 98 12.95 37.31 11.46
N LEU A 99 13.61 36.77 10.42
CA LEU A 99 13.20 35.55 9.74
C LEU A 99 14.35 34.57 9.62
N LEU A 100 14.06 33.33 9.99
CA LEU A 100 14.84 32.17 9.64
C LEU A 100 13.99 31.25 8.76
N ALA A 101 14.46 30.88 7.58
CA ALA A 101 13.73 30.02 6.66
C ALA A 101 14.66 29.12 5.87
N LEU A 102 14.11 27.94 5.46
CA LEU A 102 14.72 27.00 4.53
C LEU A 102 13.69 26.64 3.47
N GLN A 103 14.07 26.76 2.22
CA GLN A 103 13.25 26.39 1.07
C GLN A 103 13.95 25.32 0.23
N SER A 104 13.20 24.28 -0.14
CA SER A 104 13.63 23.18 -1.02
C SER A 104 12.53 22.90 -2.02
N GLY A 105 12.77 23.16 -3.31
CA GLY A 105 11.72 23.21 -4.31
C GLY A 105 10.68 24.28 -3.94
N GLU A 106 9.39 23.90 -3.98
CA GLU A 106 8.28 24.77 -3.58
C GLU A 106 7.98 24.72 -2.08
N LEU A 107 8.56 23.75 -1.34
CA LEU A 107 8.32 23.61 0.09
C LEU A 107 9.27 24.51 0.90
N LYS A 108 8.70 25.27 1.82
CA LYS A 108 9.42 26.21 2.69
C LYS A 108 8.99 26.03 4.15
N VAL A 109 9.97 25.97 5.06
CA VAL A 109 9.75 26.21 6.49
C VAL A 109 10.23 27.60 6.87
N SER A 110 9.50 28.28 7.75
CA SER A 110 9.86 29.59 8.28
C SER A 110 9.62 29.69 9.78
N ILE A 111 10.52 30.42 10.47
CA ILE A 111 10.47 30.73 11.90
C ILE A 111 10.61 32.23 12.04
N ASN A 112 9.59 32.89 12.62
CA ASN A 112 9.68 34.30 12.99
C ASN A 112 10.40 34.40 14.35
N ARG A 113 11.58 35.02 14.39
CA ARG A 113 12.41 35.11 15.60
C ARG A 113 11.80 35.97 16.72
N ASN A 114 10.87 36.86 16.39
CA ASN A 114 10.26 37.78 17.33
C ASN A 114 9.06 37.17 18.09
N THR A 115 8.52 36.03 17.63
CA THR A 115 7.33 35.37 18.21
C THR A 115 7.66 34.16 19.07
N GLY A 116 8.96 33.89 19.32
CA GLY A 116 9.43 32.70 19.99
C GLY A 116 9.56 31.50 19.04
N PHE A 117 9.81 30.31 19.57
CA PHE A 117 9.98 29.11 18.75
C PHE A 117 8.63 28.65 18.22
N ALA A 118 8.37 28.90 16.93
CA ALA A 118 7.23 28.42 16.17
C ALA A 118 7.64 28.30 14.70
N SER A 119 7.23 27.23 14.03
CA SER A 119 7.54 26.99 12.61
C SER A 119 6.27 26.89 11.77
N GLU A 120 6.32 27.43 10.57
CA GLU A 120 5.26 27.34 9.58
C GLU A 120 5.79 26.71 8.29
N PHE A 121 4.97 25.85 7.67
CA PHE A 121 5.28 25.16 6.43
C PHE A 121 4.36 25.62 5.31
N HIS A 122 4.95 25.99 4.18
CA HIS A 122 4.25 26.47 3.00
C HIS A 122 4.71 25.71 1.74
N TYR A 123 3.79 25.47 0.82
CA TYR A 123 4.08 24.99 -0.53
C TYR A 123 3.66 26.08 -1.53
N GLY A 124 4.62 26.71 -2.18
CA GLY A 124 4.40 27.96 -2.88
C GLY A 124 3.78 29.00 -1.94
N SER A 125 2.61 29.54 -2.31
CA SER A 125 1.85 30.49 -1.48
C SER A 125 0.89 29.82 -0.47
N ARG A 126 0.67 28.52 -0.57
CA ARG A 126 -0.29 27.78 0.25
C ARG A 126 0.34 27.38 1.59
N ARG A 127 -0.27 27.84 2.69
CA ARG A 127 0.10 27.35 4.02
C ARG A 127 -0.42 25.91 4.19
N LEU A 128 0.48 25.01 4.57
CA LEU A 128 0.17 23.59 4.80
C LEU A 128 -0.22 23.34 6.26
N THR A 129 0.73 23.56 7.16
CA THR A 129 0.62 23.32 8.60
C THR A 129 1.67 24.14 9.34
N GLY A 130 1.75 23.97 10.66
CA GLY A 130 2.78 24.62 11.48
C GLY A 130 2.81 24.04 12.90
N SER A 131 3.98 24.19 13.54
CA SER A 131 4.15 23.97 14.97
C SER A 131 4.15 25.34 15.67
N ALA A 132 3.01 25.70 16.27
CA ALA A 132 2.84 26.98 16.96
C ALA A 132 3.66 27.02 18.25
N PHE A 133 3.74 28.19 18.86
CA PHE A 133 4.43 28.39 20.14
C PHE A 133 3.98 27.38 21.21
N ARG A 134 4.95 26.70 21.84
CA ARG A 134 4.77 25.65 22.87
C ARG A 134 4.08 24.37 22.37
N ARG A 135 4.20 24.02 21.11
CA ARG A 135 3.63 22.76 20.58
C ARG A 135 4.64 21.62 20.59
N ALA A 136 5.87 21.86 20.16
CA ALA A 136 6.95 20.92 20.40
C ALA A 136 7.27 20.83 21.90
N ALA A 137 7.58 19.64 22.40
CA ALA A 137 7.97 19.45 23.80
C ALA A 137 8.86 18.21 23.98
N HIS A 138 9.89 18.37 24.83
CA HIS A 138 10.50 17.26 25.52
C HIS A 138 9.72 17.02 26.82
N ILE A 139 9.43 15.77 27.15
CA ILE A 139 8.54 15.41 28.26
C ILE A 139 9.22 14.37 29.13
N GLU A 140 9.29 14.63 30.44
CA GLU A 140 9.84 13.71 31.43
C GLU A 140 8.69 13.08 32.24
N ASN A 141 8.71 11.76 32.37
CA ASN A 141 7.92 11.03 33.36
C ASN A 141 8.88 10.49 34.43
N LYS A 142 9.05 11.26 35.51
CA LYS A 142 10.00 10.92 36.59
C LYS A 142 9.63 9.65 37.34
N ALA A 143 8.34 9.33 37.45
CA ALA A 143 7.86 8.15 38.16
C ALA A 143 8.25 6.85 37.40
N GLN A 144 8.29 6.90 36.08
CA GLN A 144 8.64 5.77 35.22
C GLN A 144 10.11 5.81 34.77
N GLY A 145 10.83 6.92 35.00
CA GLY A 145 12.18 7.13 34.48
C GLY A 145 12.25 7.23 32.96
N LYS A 146 11.16 7.61 32.31
CA LYS A 146 11.03 7.69 30.87
C LYS A 146 10.99 9.13 30.36
N THR A 147 11.48 9.34 29.17
CA THR A 147 11.37 10.61 28.43
C THR A 147 10.68 10.40 27.11
N TYR A 148 10.07 11.46 26.60
CA TYR A 148 9.37 11.46 25.32
C TYR A 148 9.65 12.78 24.59
N PHE A 149 9.62 12.72 23.25
CA PHE A 149 9.41 13.91 22.44
C PHE A 149 8.00 13.89 21.83
N ARG A 150 7.39 15.07 21.82
CA ARG A 150 6.08 15.32 21.21
C ARG A 150 6.17 16.48 20.23
N GLU A 151 5.49 16.35 19.11
CA GLU A 151 5.15 17.47 18.21
C GLU A 151 3.64 17.57 18.05
N GLN A 152 3.12 18.79 17.87
CA GLN A 152 1.72 19.06 17.56
C GLN A 152 1.65 19.99 16.36
N LEU A 153 1.27 19.45 15.20
CA LEU A 153 1.07 20.21 13.98
C LEU A 153 -0.37 20.68 13.85
N ASP A 154 -0.55 21.85 13.28
CA ASP A 154 -1.87 22.45 13.06
C ASP A 154 -2.73 21.58 12.14
N LEU A 155 -3.99 21.40 12.51
CA LEU A 155 -5.04 20.78 11.71
C LEU A 155 -6.07 21.85 11.35
N GLY A 156 -6.22 22.12 10.06
CA GLY A 156 -7.09 23.16 9.53
C GLY A 156 -8.59 22.78 9.57
N MET A 157 -9.45 23.77 9.34
CA MET A 157 -10.89 23.53 9.17
C MET A 157 -11.16 22.75 7.90
N GLY A 158 -11.99 21.70 7.99
CA GLY A 158 -12.31 20.83 6.85
C GLY A 158 -11.12 20.01 6.37
N GLU A 159 -10.10 19.88 7.18
CA GLU A 159 -8.93 19.07 6.89
C GLU A 159 -9.13 17.65 7.39
N TYR A 160 -8.92 16.69 6.51
CA TYR A 160 -8.96 15.27 6.80
C TYR A 160 -7.56 14.66 6.74
N VAL A 161 -7.31 13.73 7.63
CA VAL A 161 -6.06 12.97 7.75
C VAL A 161 -6.34 11.50 7.43
N TYR A 162 -5.47 10.90 6.62
CA TYR A 162 -5.56 9.51 6.16
C TYR A 162 -4.22 8.78 6.32
N GLY A 163 -4.23 7.45 6.19
CA GLY A 163 -3.01 6.64 6.20
C GLY A 163 -2.72 6.00 7.55
N LEU A 164 -1.48 6.09 8.02
CA LEU A 164 -0.95 5.41 9.20
C LEU A 164 -0.90 3.88 9.07
N GLY A 165 -0.73 3.39 7.82
CA GLY A 165 -0.70 1.98 7.48
C GLY A 165 -2.08 1.42 7.12
N GLU A 166 -2.19 0.08 7.15
CA GLU A 166 -3.45 -0.62 6.91
C GLU A 166 -4.34 -0.52 8.15
N ARG A 167 -5.41 0.24 8.05
CA ARG A 167 -6.31 0.51 9.18
C ARG A 167 -7.74 0.17 8.83
N PHE A 168 -8.31 -0.76 9.59
CA PHE A 168 -9.68 -1.25 9.43
C PHE A 168 -10.71 -0.35 10.14
N THR A 169 -10.25 0.51 11.05
CA THR A 169 -11.02 1.60 11.67
C THR A 169 -11.48 2.63 10.62
N PRO A 170 -12.35 3.60 10.97
CA PRO A 170 -12.82 4.61 10.01
C PRO A 170 -11.70 5.21 9.17
N PHE A 171 -11.95 5.38 7.88
CA PHE A 171 -10.96 5.77 6.88
C PHE A 171 -10.32 7.13 7.19
N VAL A 172 -11.13 8.13 7.51
CA VAL A 172 -10.67 9.43 8.03
C VAL A 172 -10.20 9.25 9.46
N LYS A 173 -8.96 9.65 9.76
CA LYS A 173 -8.33 9.41 11.07
C LYS A 173 -8.64 10.47 12.13
N ASN A 174 -9.30 11.56 11.77
CA ASN A 174 -9.70 12.62 12.71
C ASN A 174 -10.52 12.04 13.87
N GLY A 175 -10.13 12.34 15.10
CA GLY A 175 -10.72 11.81 16.33
C GLY A 175 -10.12 10.49 16.82
N GLN A 176 -9.15 9.92 16.12
CA GLN A 176 -8.55 8.62 16.45
C GLN A 176 -7.19 8.78 17.16
N THR A 177 -6.89 7.83 18.03
CA THR A 177 -5.55 7.54 18.55
C THR A 177 -5.02 6.33 17.77
N VAL A 178 -3.82 6.39 17.22
CA VAL A 178 -3.20 5.32 16.45
C VAL A 178 -1.78 5.09 16.94
N ASP A 179 -1.50 3.89 17.41
CA ASP A 179 -0.17 3.43 17.76
C ASP A 179 0.45 2.67 16.57
N ILE A 180 1.67 3.03 16.21
CA ILE A 180 2.47 2.35 15.19
C ILE A 180 3.20 1.19 15.87
N TRP A 181 2.58 0.01 15.82
CA TRP A 181 3.07 -1.19 16.47
C TRP A 181 2.47 -2.42 15.78
N ASN A 182 3.33 -3.25 15.17
CA ASN A 182 2.89 -4.39 14.37
C ASN A 182 2.38 -5.52 15.25
N GLU A 183 1.07 -5.76 15.19
CA GLU A 183 0.39 -6.81 15.93
C GLU A 183 -0.67 -7.51 15.09
N ASP A 184 -0.96 -8.75 15.44
CA ASP A 184 -2.01 -9.57 14.83
C ASP A 184 -3.34 -9.35 15.58
N GLY A 185 -4.27 -8.72 14.92
CA GLY A 185 -5.62 -8.43 15.44
C GLY A 185 -6.74 -8.76 14.46
N GLY A 186 -6.43 -9.41 13.33
CA GLY A 186 -7.39 -9.58 12.23
C GLY A 186 -7.83 -8.25 11.64
N THR A 187 -8.90 -8.25 10.85
CA THR A 187 -9.41 -7.02 10.20
C THR A 187 -10.46 -6.26 11.01
N SER A 188 -10.89 -6.80 12.14
CA SER A 188 -12.00 -6.27 12.94
C SER A 188 -11.55 -5.52 14.21
N SER A 189 -10.31 -5.05 14.27
CA SER A 189 -9.75 -4.31 15.40
C SER A 189 -8.89 -3.13 14.96
N GLU A 190 -8.41 -2.34 15.95
CA GLU A 190 -7.45 -1.27 15.73
C GLU A 190 -6.02 -1.77 15.50
N GLN A 191 -5.73 -3.04 15.81
CA GLN A 191 -4.43 -3.65 15.56
C GLN A 191 -4.21 -3.89 14.07
N SER A 192 -2.96 -3.88 13.65
CA SER A 192 -2.59 -4.06 12.25
C SER A 192 -1.23 -4.73 12.12
N TYR A 193 -1.08 -5.53 11.10
CA TYR A 193 0.21 -6.12 10.69
C TYR A 193 1.10 -5.14 9.91
N LYS A 194 0.55 -4.00 9.45
CA LYS A 194 1.20 -3.05 8.56
C LYS A 194 1.03 -1.64 9.09
N ASN A 195 1.96 -1.26 9.95
CA ASN A 195 1.99 0.03 10.60
C ASN A 195 3.02 0.95 9.94
N ILE A 196 2.55 2.06 9.38
CA ILE A 196 3.38 3.02 8.67
C ILE A 196 3.24 4.39 9.36
N PRO A 197 4.30 4.95 9.95
CA PRO A 197 4.23 6.24 10.64
C PRO A 197 4.18 7.43 9.66
N PHE A 198 3.27 7.33 8.70
CA PHE A 198 3.03 8.34 7.67
C PHE A 198 1.55 8.62 7.53
N TYR A 199 1.18 9.90 7.58
CA TYR A 199 -0.15 10.35 7.22
C TYR A 199 -0.13 11.34 6.07
N ILE A 200 -1.22 11.39 5.33
CA ILE A 200 -1.45 12.36 4.26
C ILE A 200 -2.71 13.18 4.56
N SER A 201 -2.65 14.48 4.25
CA SER A 201 -3.78 15.40 4.37
C SER A 201 -4.41 15.68 3.00
N ASN A 202 -5.75 15.88 2.98
CA ASN A 202 -6.45 16.40 1.79
C ASN A 202 -5.99 17.81 1.39
N LYS A 203 -5.14 18.47 2.20
CA LYS A 203 -4.55 19.77 1.88
C LYS A 203 -3.24 19.68 1.08
N GLY A 204 -2.86 18.48 0.59
CA GLY A 204 -1.70 18.29 -0.29
C GLY A 204 -0.36 18.36 0.43
N TYR A 205 -0.28 17.77 1.62
CA TYR A 205 0.97 17.48 2.32
C TYR A 205 0.88 16.16 3.06
N GLY A 206 2.03 15.61 3.41
CA GLY A 206 2.15 14.44 4.27
C GLY A 206 3.18 14.67 5.37
N VAL A 207 3.09 13.87 6.42
CA VAL A 207 4.04 13.85 7.53
C VAL A 207 4.50 12.42 7.77
N PHE A 208 5.80 12.21 7.68
CA PHE A 208 6.45 10.95 7.97
C PHE A 208 7.29 11.09 9.24
N VAL A 209 7.01 10.28 10.26
CA VAL A 209 7.78 10.21 11.51
C VAL A 209 8.82 9.11 11.39
N ASN A 210 10.11 9.49 11.34
CA ASN A 210 11.22 8.57 11.03
C ASN A 210 11.71 7.82 12.27
N HIS A 211 10.83 7.00 12.83
CA HIS A 211 11.10 6.19 14.00
C HIS A 211 10.55 4.76 13.82
N PRO A 212 11.41 3.72 13.75
CA PRO A 212 10.97 2.33 13.69
C PRO A 212 10.31 1.84 14.98
N GLU A 213 10.68 2.40 16.14
CA GLU A 213 10.05 2.14 17.42
C GLU A 213 8.61 2.63 17.46
N LYS A 214 7.93 2.38 18.57
CA LYS A 214 6.54 2.80 18.77
C LYS A 214 6.36 4.31 18.63
N VAL A 215 5.56 4.73 17.65
CA VAL A 215 5.08 6.10 17.49
C VAL A 215 3.61 6.15 17.82
N SER A 216 3.20 7.06 18.71
CA SER A 216 1.77 7.29 19.01
C SER A 216 1.28 8.53 18.31
N PHE A 217 0.19 8.40 17.53
CA PHE A 217 -0.51 9.51 16.89
C PHE A 217 -1.82 9.81 17.61
N GLU A 218 -2.05 11.09 17.91
CA GLU A 218 -3.31 11.64 18.40
C GLU A 218 -3.86 12.58 17.32
N VAL A 219 -4.69 12.04 16.42
CA VAL A 219 -5.25 12.82 15.31
C VAL A 219 -6.53 13.50 15.79
N ALA A 220 -6.47 14.78 16.14
CA ALA A 220 -7.58 15.53 16.72
C ALA A 220 -8.22 14.85 17.95
N SER A 221 -7.49 14.02 18.68
CA SER A 221 -8.02 13.22 19.79
C SER A 221 -7.58 13.69 21.18
N GLU A 222 -6.43 14.35 21.32
CA GLU A 222 -6.04 15.08 22.54
C GLU A 222 -6.37 16.57 22.40
N ASN A 223 -5.95 17.18 21.29
CA ASN A 223 -6.33 18.53 20.90
C ASN A 223 -7.00 18.47 19.53
N VAL A 224 -8.26 18.87 19.46
CA VAL A 224 -9.12 18.71 18.27
C VAL A 224 -8.65 19.50 17.03
N SER A 225 -7.76 20.47 17.21
CA SER A 225 -7.18 21.29 16.13
C SER A 225 -5.74 20.91 15.79
N LYS A 226 -5.27 19.74 16.24
CA LYS A 226 -3.89 19.28 16.06
C LYS A 226 -3.81 17.83 15.64
N VAL A 227 -2.77 17.53 14.88
CA VAL A 227 -2.20 16.19 14.79
C VAL A 227 -0.98 16.15 15.69
N GLN A 228 -1.06 15.34 16.75
CA GLN A 228 0.06 15.12 17.67
C GLN A 228 0.71 13.77 17.36
N PHE A 229 2.02 13.74 17.40
CA PHE A 229 2.77 12.49 17.42
C PHE A 229 3.87 12.54 18.48
N SER A 230 4.16 11.39 19.07
CA SER A 230 5.14 11.27 20.15
C SER A 230 5.89 9.94 20.08
N VAL A 231 7.17 10.01 20.49
CA VAL A 231 8.08 8.87 20.60
C VAL A 231 8.77 8.88 21.95
N GLU A 232 9.14 7.71 22.47
CA GLU A 232 9.96 7.59 23.66
C GLU A 232 11.42 7.94 23.35
N GLY A 233 12.10 8.68 24.22
CA GLY A 233 13.52 8.99 24.10
C GLY A 233 13.85 10.49 23.99
N GLU A 234 15.09 10.77 23.55
CA GLU A 234 15.71 12.11 23.57
C GLU A 234 15.76 12.76 22.18
N THR A 235 15.13 12.14 21.17
CA THR A 235 15.13 12.62 19.79
C THR A 235 13.78 12.37 19.13
N LEU A 236 13.31 13.32 18.34
CA LEU A 236 12.20 13.16 17.42
C LEU A 236 12.61 13.65 16.04
N GLU A 237 12.46 12.79 15.04
CA GLU A 237 12.72 13.13 13.65
C GLU A 237 11.49 12.89 12.80
N TYR A 238 11.12 13.89 12.01
CA TYR A 238 10.01 13.76 11.07
C TYR A 238 10.27 14.58 9.81
N PHE A 239 9.51 14.24 8.77
CA PHE A 239 9.56 14.92 7.47
C PHE A 239 8.20 15.53 7.15
N ILE A 240 8.21 16.78 6.68
CA ILE A 240 7.09 17.40 5.99
C ILE A 240 7.32 17.19 4.50
N ILE A 241 6.34 16.61 3.83
CA ILE A 241 6.37 16.24 2.42
C ILE A 241 5.31 17.06 1.70
N GLY A 242 5.71 17.95 0.81
CA GLY A 242 4.81 18.80 0.03
C GLY A 242 4.54 18.24 -1.36
N GLY A 243 3.42 18.66 -1.94
CA GLY A 243 3.05 18.40 -3.31
C GLY A 243 2.02 19.41 -3.80
N GLU A 244 1.84 19.53 -5.09
CA GLU A 244 0.76 20.35 -5.65
C GLU A 244 -0.60 19.73 -5.29
N ASN A 245 -0.66 18.41 -5.29
CA ASN A 245 -1.83 17.59 -4.96
C ASN A 245 -1.42 16.34 -4.14
N PRO A 246 -2.36 15.58 -3.58
CA PRO A 246 -2.04 14.40 -2.78
C PRO A 246 -1.25 13.30 -3.52
N LYS A 247 -1.38 13.16 -4.83
CA LYS A 247 -0.60 12.18 -5.62
C LYS A 247 0.88 12.54 -5.66
N ASP A 248 1.23 13.81 -5.74
CA ASP A 248 2.63 14.26 -5.69
C ASP A 248 3.25 14.06 -4.31
N VAL A 249 2.44 14.14 -3.25
CA VAL A 249 2.89 13.81 -1.88
C VAL A 249 3.28 12.33 -1.78
N LEU A 250 2.47 11.42 -2.33
CA LEU A 250 2.78 9.98 -2.37
C LEU A 250 4.02 9.70 -3.23
N ASP A 251 4.16 10.37 -4.37
CA ASP A 251 5.34 10.27 -5.22
C ASP A 251 6.62 10.67 -4.47
N ASN A 252 6.58 11.80 -3.76
CA ASN A 252 7.71 12.27 -2.95
C ASN A 252 7.98 11.36 -1.73
N PHE A 253 6.93 10.86 -1.06
CA PHE A 253 7.08 9.91 0.03
C PHE A 253 7.76 8.61 -0.42
N THR A 254 7.31 8.04 -1.54
CA THR A 254 7.90 6.80 -2.06
C THR A 254 9.26 7.00 -2.72
N LYS A 255 9.58 8.20 -3.25
CA LYS A 255 10.96 8.56 -3.61
C LYS A 255 11.88 8.54 -2.39
N LEU A 256 11.40 9.04 -1.26
CA LEU A 256 12.18 9.07 -0.01
C LEU A 256 12.33 7.68 0.62
N THR A 257 11.33 6.83 0.56
CA THR A 257 11.26 5.56 1.31
C THR A 257 11.39 4.29 0.46
N GLY A 258 11.54 4.43 -0.85
CA GLY A 258 11.64 3.37 -1.83
C GLY A 258 10.39 3.23 -2.71
N LYS A 259 10.60 3.14 -4.01
CA LYS A 259 9.52 2.91 -4.98
C LYS A 259 9.06 1.46 -4.98
N PRO A 260 7.76 1.19 -5.15
CA PRO A 260 7.27 -0.17 -5.34
C PRO A 260 7.90 -0.81 -6.59
N ALA A 261 8.27 -2.08 -6.51
CA ALA A 261 8.58 -2.84 -7.71
C ALA A 261 7.31 -3.07 -8.53
N LEU A 262 7.44 -3.20 -9.85
CA LEU A 262 6.32 -3.60 -10.72
C LEU A 262 6.15 -5.13 -10.62
N PRO A 263 5.01 -5.64 -10.12
CA PRO A 263 4.77 -7.08 -10.11
C PRO A 263 4.63 -7.63 -11.53
N PRO A 264 5.06 -8.86 -11.80
CA PRO A 264 4.84 -9.51 -13.09
C PRO A 264 3.36 -9.59 -13.47
N ALA A 265 3.04 -9.49 -14.75
CA ALA A 265 1.65 -9.47 -15.23
C ALA A 265 0.83 -10.70 -14.81
N TRP A 266 1.45 -11.88 -14.69
CA TRP A 266 0.77 -13.11 -14.24
C TRP A 266 0.20 -13.00 -12.82
N THR A 267 0.76 -12.13 -11.96
CA THR A 267 0.27 -11.95 -10.57
C THR A 267 -1.11 -11.33 -10.49
N PHE A 268 -1.53 -10.60 -11.52
CA PHE A 268 -2.84 -9.93 -11.57
C PHE A 268 -4.00 -10.89 -11.89
N GLY A 269 -3.71 -12.12 -12.36
CA GLY A 269 -4.71 -13.16 -12.57
C GLY A 269 -5.28 -13.70 -11.26
N LEU A 270 -6.18 -14.67 -11.40
CA LEU A 270 -6.80 -15.33 -10.24
C LEU A 270 -5.83 -16.32 -9.58
N TRP A 271 -5.74 -16.25 -8.25
CA TRP A 271 -5.01 -17.18 -7.41
C TRP A 271 -6.00 -18.11 -6.68
N LEU A 272 -5.70 -19.41 -6.67
CA LEU A 272 -6.39 -20.41 -5.84
C LEU A 272 -5.40 -21.00 -4.86
N THR A 273 -5.82 -21.17 -3.60
CA THR A 273 -5.00 -21.80 -2.57
C THR A 273 -5.59 -23.11 -2.08
N THR A 274 -4.76 -23.90 -1.39
CA THR A 274 -5.21 -25.06 -0.61
C THR A 274 -6.07 -24.65 0.59
N SER A 275 -6.22 -23.34 0.84
CA SER A 275 -6.75 -22.81 2.08
C SER A 275 -5.95 -23.31 3.30
N PHE A 276 -6.31 -22.93 4.51
CA PHE A 276 -5.70 -23.43 5.72
C PHE A 276 -6.32 -24.77 6.12
N THR A 277 -6.23 -25.77 5.20
CA THR A 277 -6.77 -27.14 5.40
C THR A 277 -5.64 -28.14 5.53
N THR A 278 -5.88 -29.25 6.22
CA THR A 278 -4.88 -30.28 6.53
C THR A 278 -4.98 -31.52 5.64
N ASN A 279 -6.01 -31.61 4.81
CA ASN A 279 -6.38 -32.82 4.08
C ASN A 279 -6.28 -32.62 2.57
N TYR A 280 -5.13 -32.14 2.10
CA TYR A 280 -4.88 -32.02 0.68
C TYR A 280 -3.60 -32.77 0.27
N ASP A 281 -3.69 -33.43 -0.87
CA ASP A 281 -2.62 -34.13 -1.56
C ASP A 281 -2.63 -33.74 -3.05
N GLU A 282 -1.79 -34.38 -3.86
CA GLU A 282 -1.75 -34.11 -5.30
C GLU A 282 -3.10 -34.40 -5.98
N GLU A 283 -3.82 -35.45 -5.57
CA GLU A 283 -5.13 -35.78 -6.15
C GLU A 283 -6.14 -34.67 -5.86
N THR A 284 -6.21 -34.22 -4.63
CA THR A 284 -7.09 -33.11 -4.20
C THR A 284 -6.75 -31.81 -4.93
N VAL A 285 -5.46 -31.47 -5.04
CA VAL A 285 -5.01 -30.27 -5.78
C VAL A 285 -5.45 -30.34 -7.24
N ASN A 286 -5.20 -31.48 -7.91
CA ASN A 286 -5.60 -31.65 -9.30
C ASN A 286 -7.12 -31.60 -9.47
N HIS A 287 -7.91 -32.18 -8.54
CA HIS A 287 -9.36 -32.09 -8.57
C HIS A 287 -9.88 -30.65 -8.63
N PHE A 288 -9.31 -29.76 -7.84
CA PHE A 288 -9.72 -28.36 -7.85
C PHE A 288 -9.17 -27.57 -9.05
N VAL A 289 -7.93 -27.81 -9.45
CA VAL A 289 -7.33 -27.17 -10.63
C VAL A 289 -8.05 -27.58 -11.91
N ASP A 290 -8.31 -28.88 -12.08
CA ASP A 290 -9.04 -29.38 -13.24
C ASP A 290 -10.51 -28.93 -13.23
N GLY A 291 -11.12 -28.91 -12.05
CA GLY A 291 -12.48 -28.39 -11.87
C GLY A 291 -12.63 -26.89 -12.26
N MET A 292 -11.60 -26.08 -12.07
CA MET A 292 -11.56 -24.70 -12.58
C MET A 292 -11.54 -24.69 -14.11
N SER A 293 -10.66 -25.49 -14.72
CA SER A 293 -10.52 -25.59 -16.18
C SER A 293 -11.79 -26.11 -16.85
N GLU A 294 -12.40 -27.17 -16.30
CA GLU A 294 -13.64 -27.75 -16.80
C GLU A 294 -14.82 -26.77 -16.85
N ARG A 295 -14.80 -25.76 -15.98
CA ARG A 295 -15.83 -24.71 -15.87
C ARG A 295 -15.46 -23.42 -16.58
N ASP A 296 -14.39 -23.43 -17.38
CA ASP A 296 -13.89 -22.23 -18.08
C ASP A 296 -13.62 -21.06 -17.11
N LEU A 297 -12.98 -21.38 -15.96
CA LEU A 297 -12.57 -20.43 -14.95
C LEU A 297 -11.05 -20.20 -15.08
N PRO A 298 -10.59 -19.06 -15.63
CA PRO A 298 -9.17 -18.79 -15.79
C PRO A 298 -8.44 -18.75 -14.44
N LEU A 299 -7.42 -19.58 -14.29
CA LEU A 299 -6.58 -19.66 -13.09
C LEU A 299 -5.12 -19.40 -13.47
N SER A 300 -4.45 -18.54 -12.74
CA SER A 300 -3.06 -18.13 -13.04
C SER A 300 -2.05 -18.68 -12.04
N VAL A 301 -2.41 -18.76 -10.76
CA VAL A 301 -1.51 -19.16 -9.69
C VAL A 301 -2.18 -20.19 -8.79
N PHE A 302 -1.43 -21.25 -8.47
CA PHE A 302 -1.79 -22.16 -7.40
C PHE A 302 -0.87 -21.95 -6.19
N HIS A 303 -1.47 -21.77 -5.01
CA HIS A 303 -0.77 -21.46 -3.78
C HIS A 303 -0.95 -22.60 -2.77
N PHE A 304 0.16 -23.21 -2.38
CA PHE A 304 0.21 -24.18 -1.29
C PHE A 304 0.39 -23.44 0.04
N ASP A 305 -0.58 -23.58 0.94
CA ASP A 305 -0.49 -23.04 2.30
C ASP A 305 0.38 -23.94 3.20
N CYS A 306 0.55 -23.63 4.47
CA CYS A 306 1.59 -24.17 5.36
C CYS A 306 1.73 -25.70 5.39
N PHE A 307 0.67 -26.48 5.13
CA PHE A 307 0.69 -27.94 5.13
C PHE A 307 1.31 -28.59 3.87
N TRP A 308 2.00 -27.81 3.02
CA TRP A 308 2.94 -28.40 2.09
C TRP A 308 4.18 -28.96 2.81
N MET A 309 4.49 -28.40 4.00
CA MET A 309 5.44 -28.94 4.98
C MET A 309 4.71 -29.76 6.04
N LYS A 310 5.44 -30.63 6.73
CA LYS A 310 4.88 -31.48 7.78
C LYS A 310 4.61 -30.65 9.04
N GLU A 311 3.45 -30.85 9.67
CA GLU A 311 3.10 -30.20 10.92
C GLU A 311 4.14 -30.44 12.03
N TYR A 312 4.31 -29.45 12.91
CA TYR A 312 5.36 -29.38 13.94
C TYR A 312 6.81 -29.37 13.44
N GLN A 313 7.05 -29.51 12.13
CA GLN A 313 8.35 -29.36 11.47
C GLN A 313 8.45 -28.08 10.64
N TRP A 314 7.47 -27.17 10.77
CA TRP A 314 7.45 -25.90 10.05
C TRP A 314 8.66 -25.07 10.50
N THR A 315 9.23 -24.53 9.81
CA THR A 315 9.80 -24.14 8.57
C THR A 315 11.07 -24.97 8.36
N ASP A 316 10.93 -26.15 7.82
CA ASP A 316 12.05 -26.98 7.38
C ASP A 316 12.35 -26.82 5.89
N PHE A 317 11.41 -26.17 5.18
CA PHE A 317 11.42 -25.99 3.72
C PHE A 317 11.44 -27.31 2.95
N GLU A 318 10.97 -28.39 3.56
CA GLU A 318 10.83 -29.69 2.94
C GLU A 318 9.36 -30.06 2.69
N TRP A 319 9.08 -30.55 1.49
CA TRP A 319 7.76 -31.09 1.19
C TRP A 319 7.47 -32.32 2.07
N ASP A 320 6.25 -32.38 2.64
CA ASP A 320 5.81 -33.57 3.34
C ASP A 320 5.71 -34.75 2.36
N LYS A 321 6.69 -35.65 2.39
CA LYS A 321 6.80 -36.80 1.49
C LYS A 321 5.73 -37.86 1.70
N ASP A 322 5.07 -37.84 2.87
CA ASP A 322 3.93 -38.73 3.14
C ASP A 322 2.70 -38.29 2.32
N VAL A 323 2.61 -37.00 1.99
CA VAL A 323 1.51 -36.38 1.24
C VAL A 323 1.92 -36.08 -0.22
N PHE A 324 3.15 -35.57 -0.42
CA PHE A 324 3.71 -35.20 -1.72
C PHE A 324 5.00 -36.00 -2.01
N PRO A 325 4.85 -37.28 -2.44
CA PRO A 325 6.04 -38.14 -2.66
C PRO A 325 6.93 -37.70 -3.83
N ASP A 326 6.38 -36.95 -4.81
CA ASP A 326 7.09 -36.44 -5.99
C ASP A 326 6.79 -34.94 -6.17
N PRO A 327 7.31 -34.06 -5.30
CA PRO A 327 6.97 -32.64 -5.37
C PRO A 327 7.46 -31.97 -6.66
N ALA A 328 8.67 -32.27 -7.13
CA ALA A 328 9.18 -31.69 -8.38
C ALA A 328 8.33 -32.09 -9.60
N GLY A 329 7.89 -33.34 -9.66
CA GLY A 329 6.95 -33.79 -10.68
C GLY A 329 5.59 -33.14 -10.58
N LEU A 330 5.05 -32.96 -9.36
CA LEU A 330 3.80 -32.24 -9.12
C LEU A 330 3.89 -30.80 -9.64
N LEU A 331 4.92 -30.06 -9.24
CA LEU A 331 5.09 -28.67 -9.67
C LEU A 331 5.21 -28.56 -11.19
N LYS A 332 5.98 -29.49 -11.81
CA LYS A 332 6.05 -29.55 -13.27
C LYS A 332 4.69 -29.77 -13.92
N ARG A 333 3.88 -30.73 -13.43
CA ARG A 333 2.53 -31.02 -13.96
C ARG A 333 1.60 -29.83 -13.84
N LEU A 334 1.66 -29.07 -12.74
CA LEU A 334 0.87 -27.83 -12.57
C LEU A 334 1.35 -26.72 -13.51
N LYS A 335 2.65 -26.58 -13.69
CA LYS A 335 3.24 -25.59 -14.64
C LYS A 335 2.91 -25.95 -16.09
N ASP A 336 2.86 -27.24 -16.43
CA ASP A 336 2.43 -27.70 -17.76
C ASP A 336 0.95 -27.37 -18.05
N LYS A 337 0.11 -27.15 -17.01
CA LYS A 337 -1.26 -26.59 -17.09
C LYS A 337 -1.29 -25.04 -17.20
N GLY A 338 -0.13 -24.38 -17.22
CA GLY A 338 -0.01 -22.93 -17.34
C GLY A 338 0.00 -22.17 -16.01
N LEU A 339 0.11 -22.86 -14.87
CA LEU A 339 0.06 -22.25 -13.55
C LEU A 339 1.44 -21.79 -13.08
N LYS A 340 1.47 -20.70 -12.34
CA LYS A 340 2.56 -20.30 -11.47
C LYS A 340 2.34 -20.86 -10.06
N ILE A 341 3.43 -21.08 -9.34
CA ILE A 341 3.41 -21.76 -8.04
C ILE A 341 3.86 -20.80 -6.95
N CYS A 342 3.01 -20.64 -5.94
CA CYS A 342 3.30 -19.97 -4.69
C CYS A 342 3.34 -20.98 -3.54
N VAL A 343 4.29 -20.83 -2.61
CA VAL A 343 4.32 -21.60 -1.37
C VAL A 343 4.39 -20.67 -0.15
N TRP A 344 3.69 -21.07 0.92
CA TRP A 344 3.70 -20.39 2.20
C TRP A 344 5.04 -20.59 2.92
N ILE A 345 5.57 -19.53 3.51
CA ILE A 345 6.74 -19.54 4.39
C ILE A 345 6.52 -18.57 5.54
N ASN A 346 7.28 -18.75 6.64
CA ASN A 346 7.39 -17.77 7.70
C ASN A 346 8.82 -17.69 8.26
N PRO A 347 9.15 -16.71 9.11
CA PRO A 347 10.50 -16.55 9.65
C PRO A 347 10.73 -17.31 10.97
N TYR A 348 9.81 -18.17 11.39
CA TYR A 348 9.87 -18.93 12.63
C TYR A 348 10.21 -20.40 12.35
N ILE A 349 11.23 -20.92 13.02
CA ILE A 349 11.70 -22.29 12.84
C ILE A 349 11.16 -23.14 13.98
N ALA A 350 10.37 -24.15 13.66
CA ALA A 350 9.84 -25.09 14.66
C ALA A 350 10.97 -25.88 15.33
N GLU A 351 10.87 -26.13 16.63
CA GLU A 351 11.88 -26.90 17.38
C GLU A 351 12.11 -28.31 16.79
N LYS A 352 11.06 -28.90 16.20
CA LYS A 352 11.14 -30.19 15.53
C LYS A 352 11.67 -30.14 14.10
N SER A 353 11.82 -28.95 13.51
CA SER A 353 12.43 -28.75 12.19
C SER A 353 13.91 -29.16 12.23
N VAL A 354 14.38 -29.79 11.17
CA VAL A 354 15.82 -30.11 10.97
C VAL A 354 16.70 -28.85 10.98
N LEU A 355 16.13 -27.68 10.69
CA LEU A 355 16.83 -26.39 10.67
C LEU A 355 16.97 -25.75 12.04
N PHE A 356 16.26 -26.23 13.09
CA PHE A 356 16.32 -25.62 14.40
C PHE A 356 17.69 -25.83 15.05
N GLU A 357 18.19 -27.08 15.07
CA GLU A 357 19.50 -27.42 15.67
C GLU A 357 20.63 -26.71 14.86
N GLU A 358 20.58 -26.77 13.54
CA GLU A 358 21.53 -26.05 12.66
C GLU A 358 21.53 -24.55 12.95
N GLY A 359 20.35 -23.92 13.04
CA GLY A 359 20.21 -22.50 13.33
C GLY A 359 20.69 -22.11 14.71
N MET A 360 20.41 -22.94 15.71
CA MET A 360 20.87 -22.75 17.09
C MET A 360 22.41 -22.84 17.20
N GLU A 361 23.02 -23.89 16.65
CA GLU A 361 24.48 -24.14 16.73
C GLU A 361 25.28 -23.04 16.00
N ASN A 362 24.78 -22.56 14.86
CA ASN A 362 25.44 -21.51 14.07
C ASN A 362 25.07 -20.08 14.53
N GLY A 363 24.15 -19.92 15.49
CA GLY A 363 23.73 -18.62 15.99
C GLY A 363 22.91 -17.83 14.99
N TYR A 364 22.05 -18.49 14.21
CA TYR A 364 21.17 -17.88 13.23
C TYR A 364 19.79 -17.48 13.79
N LEU A 365 19.49 -17.94 15.02
CA LEU A 365 18.24 -17.64 15.71
C LEU A 365 18.46 -16.54 16.76
N LEU A 366 17.43 -15.75 17.05
CA LEU A 366 17.44 -14.74 18.10
C LEU A 366 17.81 -15.38 19.44
N LYS A 367 18.57 -14.66 20.26
CA LYS A 367 19.07 -15.13 21.56
C LYS A 367 18.47 -14.33 22.71
N ARG A 368 18.40 -14.98 23.87
CA ARG A 368 18.20 -14.33 25.16
C ARG A 368 19.51 -13.73 25.65
N LYS A 369 19.44 -12.88 26.67
CA LYS A 369 20.64 -12.28 27.31
C LYS A 369 21.58 -13.31 27.93
N ASP A 370 21.08 -14.48 28.29
CA ASP A 370 21.90 -15.59 28.82
C ASP A 370 22.58 -16.42 27.71
N GLY A 371 22.31 -16.11 26.44
CA GLY A 371 22.88 -16.79 25.29
C GLY A 371 22.05 -17.97 24.74
N SER A 372 20.97 -18.36 25.43
CA SER A 372 20.03 -19.37 24.93
C SER A 372 19.21 -18.85 23.77
N VAL A 373 18.65 -19.76 22.94
CA VAL A 373 17.72 -19.37 21.88
C VAL A 373 16.46 -18.79 22.49
N TRP A 374 16.00 -17.67 21.94
CA TRP A 374 14.70 -17.11 22.28
C TRP A 374 13.59 -17.94 21.61
N GLN A 375 12.68 -18.54 22.37
CA GLN A 375 11.60 -19.40 21.88
C GLN A 375 10.27 -18.98 22.48
N TRP A 376 9.20 -19.25 21.74
CA TRP A 376 7.82 -19.08 22.15
C TRP A 376 6.93 -20.21 21.63
N ASP A 377 5.67 -20.23 22.11
CA ASP A 377 4.66 -21.19 21.67
C ASP A 377 3.59 -20.52 20.78
N MET A 378 3.83 -19.29 20.34
CA MET A 378 2.94 -18.60 19.41
C MET A 378 3.01 -19.28 18.05
N TRP A 379 1.86 -19.52 17.43
CA TRP A 379 1.67 -20.24 16.19
C TRP A 379 1.96 -21.75 16.34
N GLN A 380 3.13 -22.16 16.72
CA GLN A 380 3.48 -23.53 17.11
C GLN A 380 4.41 -23.55 18.33
N ALA A 381 4.41 -24.70 19.01
CA ALA A 381 5.25 -24.91 20.19
C ALA A 381 6.75 -24.84 19.85
N GLY A 382 7.49 -24.09 20.67
CA GLY A 382 8.94 -24.06 20.65
C GLY A 382 9.59 -23.35 19.47
N MET A 383 8.88 -22.47 18.76
CA MET A 383 9.43 -21.77 17.60
C MET A 383 10.58 -20.83 17.97
N GLY A 384 11.72 -20.96 17.27
CA GLY A 384 12.80 -19.98 17.24
C GLY A 384 12.60 -18.97 16.10
N ILE A 385 13.13 -17.78 16.23
CA ILE A 385 12.98 -16.68 15.27
C ILE A 385 14.32 -16.44 14.57
N VAL A 386 14.32 -16.37 13.24
CA VAL A 386 15.54 -16.10 12.46
C VAL A 386 16.03 -14.69 12.73
N ASP A 387 17.32 -14.53 12.99
CA ASP A 387 17.97 -13.23 13.17
C ASP A 387 18.47 -12.66 11.85
N PHE A 388 17.64 -11.88 11.16
CA PHE A 388 18.00 -11.23 9.89
C PHE A 388 19.01 -10.07 10.03
N THR A 389 19.44 -9.74 11.25
CA THR A 389 20.58 -8.83 11.44
C THR A 389 21.92 -9.54 11.28
N ASN A 390 21.91 -10.88 11.30
CA ASN A 390 23.07 -11.72 11.04
C ASN A 390 23.19 -12.05 9.54
N PRO A 391 24.21 -11.52 8.82
CA PRO A 391 24.35 -11.79 7.39
C PRO A 391 24.53 -13.27 7.02
N ALA A 392 25.04 -14.09 7.96
CA ALA A 392 25.16 -15.52 7.74
C ALA A 392 23.80 -16.22 7.85
N ALA A 393 22.94 -15.78 8.78
CA ALA A 393 21.57 -16.27 8.88
C ALA A 393 20.73 -15.89 7.65
N VAL A 394 20.90 -14.66 7.14
CA VAL A 394 20.25 -14.24 5.89
C VAL A 394 20.61 -15.18 4.75
N LYS A 395 21.89 -15.42 4.50
CA LYS A 395 22.36 -16.32 3.43
C LYS A 395 21.88 -17.76 3.63
N TRP A 396 21.88 -18.24 4.86
CA TRP A 396 21.37 -19.56 5.22
C TRP A 396 19.88 -19.69 4.86
N TYR A 397 19.07 -18.73 5.29
CA TYR A 397 17.65 -18.71 4.99
C TYR A 397 17.38 -18.59 3.47
N GLN A 398 18.11 -17.70 2.80
CA GLN A 398 18.03 -17.52 1.35
C GLN A 398 18.38 -18.80 0.60
N SER A 399 19.42 -19.56 1.04
CA SER A 399 19.81 -20.81 0.36
C SER A 399 18.71 -21.86 0.33
N LYS A 400 17.87 -21.92 1.39
CA LYS A 400 16.73 -22.85 1.46
C LYS A 400 15.61 -22.43 0.48
N LEU A 401 15.41 -21.13 0.32
CA LEU A 401 14.44 -20.61 -0.64
C LEU A 401 14.91 -20.78 -2.09
N GLU A 402 16.21 -20.64 -2.35
CA GLU A 402 16.81 -20.90 -3.67
C GLU A 402 16.59 -22.34 -4.12
N GLU A 403 16.69 -23.31 -3.22
CA GLU A 403 16.39 -24.72 -3.48
C GLU A 403 14.92 -24.93 -3.90
N LEU A 404 13.97 -24.21 -3.29
CA LEU A 404 12.55 -24.26 -3.66
C LEU A 404 12.29 -23.64 -5.05
N VAL A 405 12.95 -22.52 -5.36
CA VAL A 405 12.86 -21.89 -6.68
C VAL A 405 13.42 -22.83 -7.75
N ASP A 406 14.54 -23.51 -7.46
CA ASP A 406 15.14 -24.51 -8.39
C ASP A 406 14.23 -25.73 -8.61
N GLN A 407 13.37 -26.07 -7.62
CA GLN A 407 12.35 -27.11 -7.78
C GLN A 407 11.14 -26.65 -8.62
N GLY A 408 10.96 -25.36 -8.86
CA GLY A 408 9.89 -24.81 -9.69
C GLY A 408 8.91 -23.87 -8.98
N VAL A 409 9.19 -23.43 -7.75
CA VAL A 409 8.42 -22.38 -7.05
C VAL A 409 8.68 -21.03 -7.74
N ASP A 410 7.61 -20.26 -8.00
CA ASP A 410 7.67 -18.96 -8.68
C ASP A 410 7.58 -17.77 -7.72
N CYS A 411 6.96 -17.93 -6.55
CA CYS A 411 6.84 -16.87 -5.54
C CYS A 411 6.57 -17.43 -4.14
N PHE A 412 6.65 -16.57 -3.13
CA PHE A 412 6.43 -16.93 -1.73
C PHE A 412 5.33 -16.07 -1.09
N LYS A 413 4.43 -16.72 -0.30
CA LYS A 413 3.61 -16.04 0.69
C LYS A 413 4.46 -15.89 1.96
N THR A 414 4.91 -14.68 2.25
CA THR A 414 5.65 -14.36 3.47
C THR A 414 4.65 -14.05 4.59
N ASP A 415 4.34 -15.07 5.38
CA ASP A 415 3.41 -14.95 6.49
C ASP A 415 4.11 -14.50 7.78
N PHE A 416 3.35 -13.96 8.73
CA PHE A 416 3.84 -13.40 10.00
C PHE A 416 4.89 -12.29 9.84
N GLY A 417 5.82 -12.17 10.82
CA GLY A 417 6.82 -11.10 10.88
C GLY A 417 6.39 -9.91 11.74
N GLU A 418 5.19 -9.94 12.30
CA GLU A 418 4.71 -9.06 13.37
C GLU A 418 4.88 -9.71 14.74
N ARG A 419 4.56 -9.00 15.82
CA ARG A 419 4.68 -9.42 17.23
C ARG A 419 6.10 -9.86 17.63
N ILE A 420 7.12 -9.34 16.95
CA ILE A 420 8.50 -9.67 17.26
C ILE A 420 8.83 -9.26 18.71
N PRO A 421 9.45 -10.14 19.53
CA PRO A 421 9.68 -9.88 20.95
C PRO A 421 10.64 -8.71 21.17
N VAL A 422 10.40 -7.98 22.27
CA VAL A 422 11.23 -6.83 22.67
C VAL A 422 11.94 -7.04 24.01
N GLU A 423 11.47 -7.99 24.80
CA GLU A 423 12.03 -8.29 26.12
C GLU A 423 12.96 -9.50 26.09
N ASP A 424 14.08 -9.40 26.79
CA ASP A 424 15.08 -10.46 26.89
C ASP A 424 15.54 -10.99 25.51
N VAL A 425 15.75 -10.08 24.56
CA VAL A 425 16.17 -10.38 23.19
C VAL A 425 17.49 -9.69 22.89
N VAL A 426 18.37 -10.39 22.20
CA VAL A 426 19.67 -9.88 21.72
C VAL A 426 19.80 -10.21 20.24
N TYR A 427 19.98 -9.17 19.43
CA TYR A 427 20.29 -9.26 18.01
C TYR A 427 21.80 -9.37 17.76
N PHE A 428 22.18 -10.04 16.70
CA PHE A 428 23.59 -10.27 16.33
C PHE A 428 24.39 -8.97 16.19
N ASP A 429 23.80 -7.95 15.58
CA ASP A 429 24.44 -6.64 15.34
C ASP A 429 24.27 -5.65 16.51
N GLY A 430 23.59 -6.05 17.59
CA GLY A 430 23.30 -5.20 18.74
C GLY A 430 22.15 -4.22 18.54
N SER A 431 21.31 -4.41 17.54
CA SER A 431 20.11 -3.61 17.28
C SER A 431 19.17 -3.58 18.48
N ASP A 432 18.50 -2.43 18.66
CA ASP A 432 17.50 -2.21 19.71
C ASP A 432 16.25 -3.06 19.45
N PRO A 433 15.85 -3.96 20.36
CA PRO A 433 14.67 -4.80 20.18
C PRO A 433 13.36 -4.03 19.99
N VAL A 434 13.22 -2.85 20.61
CA VAL A 434 12.00 -2.04 20.46
C VAL A 434 11.89 -1.46 19.04
N LYS A 435 13.03 -1.08 18.44
CA LYS A 435 13.08 -0.64 17.04
C LYS A 435 12.89 -1.81 16.08
N MET A 436 13.47 -2.97 16.41
CA MET A 436 13.35 -4.17 15.59
C MET A 436 11.93 -4.71 15.53
N HIS A 437 11.08 -4.47 16.52
CA HIS A 437 9.71 -4.96 16.53
C HIS A 437 8.93 -4.66 15.24
N ASN A 438 8.97 -3.40 14.78
CA ASN A 438 8.35 -3.02 13.51
C ASN A 438 9.28 -3.23 12.31
N TYR A 439 10.61 -3.12 12.50
CA TYR A 439 11.57 -3.15 11.40
C TYR A 439 11.87 -4.56 10.88
N TYR A 440 11.70 -5.58 11.71
CA TYR A 440 11.98 -6.97 11.38
C TYR A 440 11.34 -7.43 10.07
N THR A 441 10.07 -7.07 9.87
CA THR A 441 9.32 -7.44 8.66
C THR A 441 9.96 -6.90 7.37
N PHE A 442 10.60 -5.72 7.43
CA PHE A 442 11.34 -5.18 6.29
C PHE A 442 12.53 -6.07 5.92
N GLN A 443 13.33 -6.47 6.89
CA GLN A 443 14.48 -7.34 6.67
C GLN A 443 14.07 -8.72 6.15
N TYR A 444 13.02 -9.30 6.73
CA TYR A 444 12.46 -10.59 6.32
C TYR A 444 11.99 -10.56 4.86
N ASN A 445 11.10 -9.64 4.51
CA ASN A 445 10.56 -9.53 3.15
C ASN A 445 11.66 -9.17 2.13
N LYS A 446 12.61 -8.31 2.49
CA LYS A 446 13.77 -7.98 1.65
C LYS A 446 14.60 -9.22 1.34
N ALA A 447 14.93 -10.03 2.36
CA ALA A 447 15.71 -11.25 2.17
C ALA A 447 15.04 -12.24 1.21
N VAL A 448 13.71 -12.40 1.29
CA VAL A 448 12.95 -13.28 0.41
C VAL A 448 12.84 -12.69 -1.01
N PHE A 449 12.55 -11.39 -1.13
CA PHE A 449 12.41 -10.74 -2.43
C PHE A 449 13.71 -10.77 -3.24
N GLU A 450 14.86 -10.56 -2.58
CA GLU A 450 16.18 -10.64 -3.21
C GLU A 450 16.46 -12.02 -3.82
N VAL A 451 16.01 -13.11 -3.18
CA VAL A 451 16.13 -14.46 -3.78
C VAL A 451 15.40 -14.54 -5.10
N LEU A 452 14.15 -14.05 -5.14
CA LEU A 452 13.34 -14.09 -6.35
C LEU A 452 13.95 -13.22 -7.47
N GLU A 453 14.39 -12.00 -7.15
CA GLU A 453 15.07 -11.15 -8.15
C GLU A 453 16.35 -11.79 -8.69
N ASN A 454 17.15 -12.38 -7.82
CA ASN A 454 18.41 -13.01 -8.21
C ASN A 454 18.21 -14.27 -9.06
N LYS A 455 17.19 -15.08 -8.75
CA LYS A 455 16.92 -16.36 -9.44
C LYS A 455 16.08 -16.19 -10.70
N LEU A 456 15.07 -15.32 -10.66
CA LEU A 456 14.06 -15.19 -11.73
C LEU A 456 14.28 -13.94 -12.60
N GLY A 457 14.94 -12.92 -12.04
CA GLY A 457 15.22 -11.65 -12.71
C GLY A 457 14.38 -10.49 -12.16
N LYS A 458 14.88 -9.30 -12.39
CA LYS A 458 14.18 -8.05 -12.05
C LYS A 458 12.88 -7.99 -12.85
N ASN A 459 11.78 -7.62 -12.26
CA ASN A 459 10.41 -7.61 -12.77
C ASN A 459 9.73 -9.00 -12.87
N GLU A 460 10.38 -10.07 -12.38
CA GLU A 460 9.77 -11.40 -12.25
C GLU A 460 9.53 -11.78 -10.78
N ALA A 461 10.04 -10.96 -9.84
CA ALA A 461 9.88 -11.19 -8.41
C ALA A 461 8.53 -10.68 -7.90
N ALA A 462 7.86 -11.49 -7.11
CA ALA A 462 6.66 -11.10 -6.38
C ALA A 462 6.56 -11.88 -5.06
N LEU A 463 6.15 -11.18 -4.01
CA LEU A 463 5.74 -11.77 -2.74
C LEU A 463 4.22 -11.75 -2.61
N PHE A 464 3.73 -12.45 -1.59
CA PHE A 464 2.39 -12.28 -1.06
C PHE A 464 2.54 -12.07 0.45
N ALA A 465 2.83 -10.81 0.84
CA ALA A 465 3.35 -10.47 2.17
C ALA A 465 2.25 -10.06 3.15
N ARG A 466 2.35 -10.55 4.41
CA ARG A 466 1.43 -10.22 5.50
C ARG A 466 1.82 -8.92 6.18
N SER A 467 2.95 -8.89 6.85
CA SER A 467 3.39 -7.73 7.63
C SER A 467 4.23 -6.76 6.81
N ALA A 468 4.20 -5.50 7.22
CA ALA A 468 5.02 -4.46 6.60
C ALA A 468 5.32 -3.30 7.55
N THR A 469 6.34 -2.53 7.20
CA THR A 469 6.68 -1.22 7.72
C THR A 469 7.17 -0.34 6.58
N VAL A 470 7.69 0.85 6.87
CA VAL A 470 8.27 1.77 5.86
C VAL A 470 9.36 1.07 5.05
N GLY A 471 9.31 1.21 3.74
CA GLY A 471 10.21 0.52 2.81
C GLY A 471 9.66 -0.81 2.30
N GLY A 472 8.71 -1.44 3.02
CA GLY A 472 8.09 -2.71 2.61
C GLY A 472 7.32 -2.63 1.30
N GLN A 473 6.88 -1.46 0.89
CA GLN A 473 6.23 -1.23 -0.40
C GLN A 473 7.11 -1.60 -1.60
N GLN A 474 8.42 -1.67 -1.41
CA GLN A 474 9.38 -2.10 -2.44
C GLN A 474 9.21 -3.57 -2.84
N PHE A 475 8.58 -4.37 -1.99
CA PHE A 475 8.44 -5.82 -2.12
C PHE A 475 6.98 -6.26 -2.26
N PRO A 476 6.28 -5.93 -3.37
CA PRO A 476 4.88 -6.30 -3.54
C PRO A 476 4.70 -7.80 -3.75
N VAL A 477 3.52 -8.37 -3.43
CA VAL A 477 2.22 -7.78 -3.12
C VAL A 477 1.95 -7.93 -1.62
N HIS A 478 0.99 -7.16 -1.09
CA HIS A 478 0.54 -7.31 0.30
C HIS A 478 -0.95 -7.68 0.33
N TRP A 479 -1.40 -8.46 1.33
CA TRP A 479 -2.82 -8.75 1.51
C TRP A 479 -3.33 -8.29 2.87
N GLY A 480 -4.67 -8.13 2.99
CA GLY A 480 -5.33 -7.56 4.16
C GLY A 480 -5.24 -8.39 5.45
N GLY A 481 -4.78 -9.63 5.38
CA GLY A 481 -4.73 -10.54 6.54
C GLY A 481 -6.04 -11.29 6.75
N ASP A 482 -6.21 -11.86 7.95
CA ASP A 482 -7.30 -12.75 8.31
C ASP A 482 -8.59 -11.95 8.56
N CYS A 483 -9.55 -12.06 7.65
CA CYS A 483 -10.84 -11.38 7.69
C CYS A 483 -11.99 -12.36 7.91
N SER A 484 -13.07 -11.91 8.55
CA SER A 484 -14.26 -12.73 8.74
C SER A 484 -15.09 -12.82 7.45
N SER A 485 -15.83 -13.93 7.28
CA SER A 485 -16.67 -14.19 6.10
C SER A 485 -18.03 -13.46 6.20
N THR A 486 -18.00 -12.11 6.35
CA THR A 486 -19.18 -11.25 6.50
C THR A 486 -19.09 -9.99 5.66
N TYR A 487 -20.22 -9.33 5.40
CA TYR A 487 -20.25 -8.04 4.68
C TYR A 487 -19.53 -6.91 5.43
N GLU A 488 -19.63 -6.88 6.77
CA GLU A 488 -18.92 -5.90 7.60
C GLU A 488 -17.41 -6.04 7.40
N SER A 489 -16.90 -7.27 7.46
CA SER A 489 -15.47 -7.53 7.27
C SER A 489 -15.00 -7.26 5.83
N MET A 490 -15.86 -7.47 4.84
CA MET A 490 -15.61 -7.07 3.44
C MET A 490 -15.41 -5.54 3.33
N ALA A 491 -16.25 -4.75 4.01
CA ALA A 491 -16.13 -3.28 4.05
C ALA A 491 -14.90 -2.81 4.83
N GLU A 492 -14.61 -3.47 5.97
CA GLU A 492 -13.40 -3.23 6.76
C GLU A 492 -12.14 -3.50 5.94
N SER A 493 -12.10 -4.60 5.18
CA SER A 493 -11.01 -4.95 4.28
C SER A 493 -10.78 -3.86 3.24
N LEU A 494 -11.84 -3.35 2.60
CA LEU A 494 -11.73 -2.24 1.65
C LEU A 494 -11.11 -0.99 2.30
N ARG A 495 -11.59 -0.60 3.50
CA ARG A 495 -11.00 0.54 4.24
C ARG A 495 -9.52 0.32 4.54
N GLY A 496 -9.14 -0.89 4.96
CA GLY A 496 -7.75 -1.28 5.19
C GLY A 496 -6.88 -1.10 3.94
N GLY A 497 -7.34 -1.62 2.81
CA GLY A 497 -6.64 -1.51 1.52
C GLY A 497 -6.49 -0.07 1.04
N LEU A 498 -7.54 0.76 1.16
CA LEU A 498 -7.48 2.19 0.80
C LEU A 498 -6.53 2.96 1.74
N SER A 499 -6.54 2.65 3.04
CA SER A 499 -5.64 3.26 4.03
C SER A 499 -4.17 2.89 3.77
N LEU A 500 -3.90 1.63 3.45
CA LEU A 500 -2.56 1.16 3.09
C LEU A 500 -2.08 1.81 1.79
N GLY A 501 -2.96 1.93 0.78
CA GLY A 501 -2.64 2.57 -0.50
C GLY A 501 -2.13 3.99 -0.33
N VAL A 502 -2.77 4.81 0.50
CA VAL A 502 -2.31 6.18 0.80
C VAL A 502 -1.17 6.23 1.83
N SER A 503 -0.68 5.08 2.26
CA SER A 503 0.55 4.92 3.04
C SER A 503 1.74 4.47 2.16
N GLY A 504 1.60 4.50 0.82
CA GLY A 504 2.67 4.23 -0.15
C GLY A 504 2.67 2.83 -0.78
N PHE A 505 1.69 1.98 -0.46
CA PHE A 505 1.60 0.59 -0.95
C PHE A 505 0.68 0.51 -2.17
N SER A 506 1.25 0.31 -3.33
CA SER A 506 0.52 0.40 -4.60
C SER A 506 -0.29 -0.84 -4.96
N PHE A 507 0.09 -2.02 -4.45
CA PHE A 507 -0.48 -3.32 -4.84
C PHE A 507 -1.02 -4.04 -3.60
N TRP A 508 -2.31 -4.37 -3.63
CA TRP A 508 -3.00 -4.93 -2.48
C TRP A 508 -3.97 -6.04 -2.91
N SER A 509 -4.12 -7.03 -2.05
CA SER A 509 -5.05 -8.14 -2.17
C SER A 509 -5.82 -8.34 -0.86
N HIS A 510 -6.78 -9.23 -0.88
CA HIS A 510 -7.53 -9.69 0.30
C HIS A 510 -8.07 -11.09 0.03
N ASP A 511 -8.50 -11.78 1.08
CA ASP A 511 -9.04 -13.11 0.96
C ASP A 511 -10.50 -13.05 0.51
N ILE A 512 -10.74 -13.39 -0.77
CA ILE A 512 -12.08 -13.36 -1.36
C ILE A 512 -12.98 -14.33 -0.62
N SER A 513 -14.12 -13.86 -0.17
CA SER A 513 -15.13 -14.48 0.68
C SER A 513 -14.79 -14.57 2.18
N GLY A 514 -13.71 -13.95 2.62
CA GLY A 514 -13.24 -14.01 4.00
C GLY A 514 -12.36 -15.23 4.30
N PHE A 515 -11.43 -15.07 5.23
CA PHE A 515 -10.54 -16.13 5.69
C PHE A 515 -11.22 -17.01 6.72
N GLU A 516 -11.74 -16.42 7.81
CA GLU A 516 -12.36 -17.12 8.92
C GLU A 516 -13.71 -17.72 8.54
N GLN A 517 -13.92 -19.00 8.83
CA GLN A 517 -15.14 -19.76 8.52
C GLN A 517 -15.39 -19.90 7.00
N THR A 518 -16.58 -20.34 6.64
CA THR A 518 -17.04 -20.43 5.25
C THR A 518 -18.19 -19.46 5.04
N ALA A 519 -18.05 -18.57 4.05
CA ALA A 519 -19.08 -17.58 3.72
C ALA A 519 -20.38 -18.23 3.20
N PRO A 520 -21.55 -17.60 3.40
CA PRO A 520 -22.73 -17.85 2.59
C PRO A 520 -22.48 -17.54 1.10
N ALA A 521 -23.25 -18.13 0.20
CA ALA A 521 -23.07 -17.99 -1.24
C ALA A 521 -23.23 -16.53 -1.73
N ASP A 522 -24.10 -15.74 -1.12
CA ASP A 522 -24.31 -14.32 -1.42
C ASP A 522 -23.07 -13.47 -1.07
N VAL A 523 -22.48 -13.67 0.11
CA VAL A 523 -21.22 -13.01 0.50
C VAL A 523 -20.09 -13.40 -0.44
N TYR A 524 -19.99 -14.69 -0.80
CA TYR A 524 -18.98 -15.16 -1.77
C TYR A 524 -19.11 -14.42 -3.10
N LYS A 525 -20.31 -14.36 -3.68
CA LYS A 525 -20.57 -13.72 -4.98
C LYS A 525 -20.25 -12.22 -4.95
N ARG A 526 -20.67 -11.49 -3.92
CA ARG A 526 -20.37 -10.06 -3.77
C ARG A 526 -18.87 -9.82 -3.56
N TRP A 527 -18.21 -10.65 -2.78
CA TRP A 527 -16.77 -10.52 -2.55
C TRP A 527 -15.94 -10.88 -3.80
N VAL A 528 -16.40 -11.83 -4.61
CA VAL A 528 -15.81 -12.11 -5.94
C VAL A 528 -15.85 -10.87 -6.83
N GLN A 529 -16.98 -10.17 -6.91
CA GLN A 529 -17.09 -8.92 -7.69
C GLN A 529 -16.05 -7.90 -7.23
N PHE A 530 -15.95 -7.65 -5.93
CA PHE A 530 -14.96 -6.75 -5.34
C PHE A 530 -13.52 -7.24 -5.55
N GLY A 531 -13.25 -8.52 -5.30
CA GLY A 531 -11.91 -9.08 -5.37
C GLY A 531 -11.32 -9.10 -6.78
N LEU A 532 -12.14 -9.33 -7.82
CA LEU A 532 -11.68 -9.30 -9.20
C LEU A 532 -11.55 -7.88 -9.77
N LEU A 533 -12.14 -6.87 -9.11
CA LEU A 533 -11.94 -5.45 -9.41
C LEU A 533 -10.97 -4.79 -8.42
N SER A 534 -10.15 -5.59 -7.75
CA SER A 534 -9.00 -5.19 -6.95
C SER A 534 -7.69 -5.41 -7.70
N SER A 535 -6.60 -4.85 -7.20
CA SER A 535 -5.28 -4.97 -7.83
C SER A 535 -4.88 -6.44 -7.99
N HIS A 536 -4.94 -7.25 -6.92
CA HIS A 536 -4.67 -8.68 -6.94
C HIS A 536 -5.84 -9.47 -6.36
N SER A 537 -6.02 -10.73 -6.76
CA SER A 537 -7.24 -11.50 -6.51
C SER A 537 -6.92 -12.93 -6.10
N ARG A 538 -7.26 -13.31 -4.85
CA ARG A 538 -6.95 -14.62 -4.29
C ARG A 538 -8.18 -15.25 -3.63
N LEU A 539 -8.49 -16.49 -4.03
CA LEU A 539 -9.44 -17.37 -3.36
C LEU A 539 -8.70 -18.10 -2.23
N HIS A 540 -8.96 -17.73 -0.98
CA HIS A 540 -8.29 -18.28 0.20
C HIS A 540 -9.24 -18.25 1.42
N GLY A 541 -9.13 -19.25 2.30
CA GLY A 541 -9.92 -19.34 3.53
C GLY A 541 -9.35 -20.34 4.52
N SER A 542 -9.94 -20.42 5.74
CA SER A 542 -9.47 -21.33 6.80
C SER A 542 -10.05 -22.73 6.69
N ASP A 543 -11.37 -22.87 6.50
CA ASP A 543 -12.06 -24.14 6.74
C ASP A 543 -12.40 -24.90 5.45
N SER A 544 -12.36 -24.27 4.29
CA SER A 544 -12.73 -24.88 3.01
C SER A 544 -12.00 -24.25 1.83
N TYR A 545 -11.92 -25.00 0.73
CA TYR A 545 -11.53 -24.44 -0.57
C TYR A 545 -12.57 -23.42 -1.03
N ARG A 546 -12.10 -22.30 -1.59
CA ARG A 546 -12.96 -21.20 -2.06
C ARG A 546 -13.34 -21.32 -3.53
N VAL A 547 -13.43 -22.55 -4.06
CA VAL A 547 -13.90 -22.77 -5.43
C VAL A 547 -15.41 -22.56 -5.54
N PRO A 548 -15.92 -21.94 -6.62
CA PRO A 548 -17.29 -21.43 -6.66
C PRO A 548 -18.38 -22.52 -6.64
N TRP A 549 -18.12 -23.69 -7.20
CA TRP A 549 -19.11 -24.79 -7.22
C TRP A 549 -19.39 -25.43 -5.85
N LEU A 550 -18.62 -25.09 -4.83
CA LEU A 550 -18.93 -25.46 -3.44
C LEU A 550 -19.97 -24.51 -2.80
N PHE A 551 -20.32 -23.44 -3.48
CA PHE A 551 -21.33 -22.48 -3.04
C PHE A 551 -22.64 -22.67 -3.83
N ASP A 552 -22.67 -22.32 -5.10
CA ASP A 552 -23.77 -22.58 -6.03
C ASP A 552 -23.34 -22.43 -7.50
N ASP A 553 -24.22 -22.72 -8.44
CA ASP A 553 -23.96 -22.59 -9.89
C ASP A 553 -23.81 -21.13 -10.32
N GLU A 554 -24.56 -20.20 -9.72
CA GLU A 554 -24.45 -18.77 -10.00
C GLU A 554 -23.07 -18.22 -9.58
N ALA A 555 -22.49 -18.72 -8.49
CA ALA A 555 -21.15 -18.36 -8.07
C ALA A 555 -20.08 -18.72 -9.12
N VAL A 556 -20.28 -19.82 -9.86
CA VAL A 556 -19.41 -20.20 -10.99
C VAL A 556 -19.50 -19.15 -12.10
N ASP A 557 -20.70 -18.71 -12.45
CA ASP A 557 -20.91 -17.71 -13.50
C ASP A 557 -20.38 -16.35 -13.11
N VAL A 558 -20.56 -15.94 -11.85
CA VAL A 558 -20.02 -14.67 -11.30
C VAL A 558 -18.49 -14.68 -11.36
N LEU A 559 -17.84 -15.74 -10.85
CA LEU A 559 -16.37 -15.83 -10.89
C LEU A 559 -15.85 -15.82 -12.33
N ARG A 560 -16.47 -16.58 -13.23
CA ARG A 560 -16.07 -16.60 -14.65
C ARG A 560 -16.15 -15.22 -15.28
N LYS A 561 -17.28 -14.54 -15.10
CA LYS A 561 -17.51 -13.22 -15.67
C LYS A 561 -16.45 -12.22 -15.22
N PHE A 562 -16.24 -12.09 -13.93
CA PHE A 562 -15.34 -11.07 -13.40
C PHE A 562 -13.87 -11.41 -13.59
N THR A 563 -13.47 -12.69 -13.58
CA THR A 563 -12.11 -13.09 -13.94
C THR A 563 -11.79 -12.77 -15.39
N LYS A 564 -12.68 -13.13 -16.33
CA LYS A 564 -12.51 -12.78 -17.74
C LYS A 564 -12.53 -11.28 -18.00
N LEU A 565 -13.40 -10.54 -17.31
CA LEU A 565 -13.41 -9.07 -17.38
C LEU A 565 -12.05 -8.50 -16.94
N LYS A 566 -11.53 -8.94 -15.80
CA LYS A 566 -10.22 -8.48 -15.31
C LYS A 566 -9.10 -8.77 -16.32
N ASN A 567 -9.03 -9.99 -16.85
CA ASN A 567 -8.03 -10.37 -17.83
C ASN A 567 -8.14 -9.54 -19.12
N SER A 568 -9.33 -9.23 -19.57
CA SER A 568 -9.54 -8.36 -20.74
C SER A 568 -9.13 -6.89 -20.48
N LEU A 569 -9.18 -6.43 -19.22
CA LEU A 569 -8.75 -5.09 -18.83
C LEU A 569 -7.23 -4.98 -18.60
N MET A 570 -6.47 -6.05 -18.74
CA MET A 570 -5.04 -6.06 -18.43
C MET A 570 -4.21 -5.01 -19.18
N PRO A 571 -4.44 -4.66 -20.45
CA PRO A 571 -3.71 -3.58 -21.10
C PRO A 571 -3.84 -2.23 -20.38
N TYR A 572 -5.03 -1.93 -19.83
CA TYR A 572 -5.26 -0.77 -18.96
C TYR A 572 -4.63 -0.98 -17.58
N LEU A 573 -4.92 -2.11 -16.92
CA LEU A 573 -4.47 -2.38 -15.54
C LEU A 573 -2.96 -2.45 -15.43
N PHE A 574 -2.28 -3.08 -16.37
CA PHE A 574 -0.82 -3.18 -16.33
C PHE A 574 -0.13 -1.83 -16.58
N ASN A 575 -0.73 -0.98 -17.43
CA ASN A 575 -0.29 0.41 -17.56
C ASN A 575 -0.46 1.19 -16.25
N GLN A 576 -1.60 1.03 -15.55
CA GLN A 576 -1.80 1.65 -14.25
C GLN A 576 -0.82 1.09 -13.19
N ALA A 577 -0.49 -0.20 -13.26
CA ALA A 577 0.51 -0.83 -12.38
C ALA A 577 1.91 -0.24 -12.59
N ALA A 578 2.33 -0.05 -13.84
CA ALA A 578 3.61 0.59 -14.17
C ALA A 578 3.67 2.05 -13.66
N ALA A 579 2.61 2.82 -13.87
CA ALA A 579 2.51 4.17 -13.31
C ALA A 579 2.51 4.17 -11.77
N SER A 580 1.91 3.16 -11.14
CA SER A 580 1.95 2.96 -9.68
C SER A 580 3.36 2.65 -9.18
N ALA A 581 4.10 1.79 -9.87
CA ALA A 581 5.49 1.48 -9.54
C ALA A 581 6.41 2.72 -9.69
N GLU A 582 6.20 3.50 -10.75
CA GLU A 582 6.97 4.72 -11.00
C GLU A 582 6.69 5.83 -9.97
N ARG A 583 5.43 6.06 -9.63
CA ARG A 583 4.99 7.21 -8.83
C ARG A 583 4.57 6.87 -7.40
N GLY A 584 4.42 5.60 -7.03
CA GLY A 584 3.94 5.19 -5.71
C GLY A 584 2.45 5.51 -5.47
N ILE A 585 1.68 5.76 -6.53
CA ILE A 585 0.23 6.01 -6.48
C ILE A 585 -0.47 4.66 -6.51
N PRO A 586 -1.39 4.34 -5.58
CA PRO A 586 -2.03 3.03 -5.55
C PRO A 586 -2.89 2.76 -6.78
N MET A 587 -3.04 1.47 -7.15
CA MET A 587 -3.99 1.06 -8.17
C MET A 587 -5.44 1.22 -7.71
N MET A 588 -5.71 0.93 -6.43
CA MET A 588 -7.01 1.21 -5.80
C MET A 588 -6.92 2.56 -5.08
N ARG A 589 -7.52 3.59 -5.68
CA ARG A 589 -7.37 4.98 -5.24
C ARG A 589 -8.61 5.43 -4.47
N PRO A 590 -8.49 5.86 -3.20
CA PRO A 590 -9.62 6.49 -2.53
C PRO A 590 -10.05 7.75 -3.29
N MET A 591 -11.32 8.07 -3.23
CA MET A 591 -11.93 9.12 -4.06
C MET A 591 -11.23 10.48 -3.89
N PHE A 592 -10.83 10.87 -2.69
CA PHE A 592 -10.13 12.15 -2.46
C PHE A 592 -8.78 12.27 -3.19
N LEU A 593 -8.13 11.14 -3.51
CA LEU A 593 -6.85 11.14 -4.21
C LEU A 593 -7.00 11.55 -5.68
N GLU A 594 -8.12 11.18 -6.31
CA GLU A 594 -8.44 11.56 -7.70
C GLU A 594 -9.25 12.85 -7.80
N PHE A 595 -10.07 13.16 -6.78
CA PHE A 595 -10.95 14.32 -6.74
C PHE A 595 -10.74 15.15 -5.46
N PRO A 596 -9.51 15.70 -5.24
CA PRO A 596 -9.20 16.41 -4.00
C PRO A 596 -10.00 17.70 -3.80
N GLU A 597 -10.51 18.29 -4.89
CA GLU A 597 -11.30 19.52 -4.84
C GLU A 597 -12.80 19.26 -4.54
N ASP A 598 -13.25 18.00 -4.63
CA ASP A 598 -14.63 17.63 -4.30
C ASP A 598 -14.74 17.21 -2.83
N PRO A 599 -15.35 18.05 -1.96
CA PRO A 599 -15.40 17.75 -0.52
C PRO A 599 -16.22 16.49 -0.20
N THR A 600 -17.11 16.04 -1.09
CA THR A 600 -17.87 14.80 -0.92
C THR A 600 -16.96 13.59 -0.99
N CYS A 601 -15.90 13.67 -1.78
CA CYS A 601 -14.94 12.58 -1.95
C CYS A 601 -14.05 12.33 -0.72
N GLY A 602 -13.93 13.28 0.20
CA GLY A 602 -13.08 13.18 1.38
C GLY A 602 -13.36 11.96 2.26
N PRO A 603 -14.59 11.74 2.74
CA PRO A 603 -14.92 10.66 3.67
C PRO A 603 -15.29 9.32 3.00
N LEU A 604 -15.35 9.24 1.67
CA LEU A 604 -15.83 8.03 0.96
C LEU A 604 -14.88 6.85 1.12
N ASP A 605 -15.36 5.74 1.66
CA ASP A 605 -14.62 4.52 1.97
C ASP A 605 -15.28 3.22 1.49
N LEU A 606 -16.42 3.31 0.80
CA LEU A 606 -17.16 2.16 0.22
C LEU A 606 -17.11 2.14 -1.32
N GLN A 607 -16.32 3.00 -1.91
CA GLN A 607 -16.06 3.08 -3.35
C GLN A 607 -14.65 3.61 -3.59
N TYR A 608 -14.11 3.34 -4.77
CA TYR A 608 -12.75 3.74 -5.13
C TYR A 608 -12.61 3.92 -6.64
N MET A 609 -11.52 4.55 -7.06
CA MET A 609 -11.07 4.52 -8.45
C MET A 609 -10.10 3.35 -8.63
N PHE A 610 -10.36 2.50 -9.62
CA PHE A 610 -9.44 1.45 -10.05
C PHE A 610 -8.58 1.98 -11.21
N GLY A 611 -7.39 2.41 -10.90
CA GLY A 611 -6.59 3.27 -11.74
C GLY A 611 -7.14 4.70 -11.77
N ASP A 612 -6.91 5.40 -12.85
CA ASP A 612 -7.29 6.81 -13.04
C ASP A 612 -8.68 7.01 -13.66
N SER A 613 -9.27 5.97 -14.24
CA SER A 613 -10.44 6.13 -15.12
C SER A 613 -11.67 5.31 -14.76
N ILE A 614 -11.53 4.25 -13.95
CA ILE A 614 -12.64 3.34 -13.61
C ILE A 614 -13.04 3.53 -12.15
N LEU A 615 -14.30 3.92 -11.89
CA LEU A 615 -14.89 3.93 -10.56
C LEU A 615 -15.56 2.59 -10.27
N VAL A 616 -15.33 2.04 -9.08
CA VAL A 616 -15.95 0.80 -8.60
C VAL A 616 -16.63 1.08 -7.26
N ALA A 617 -17.89 0.68 -7.12
CA ALA A 617 -18.63 0.70 -5.87
C ALA A 617 -19.12 -0.72 -5.52
N PRO A 618 -18.38 -1.48 -4.68
CA PRO A 618 -18.79 -2.80 -4.25
C PRO A 618 -20.12 -2.79 -3.50
N ILE A 619 -20.82 -3.93 -3.48
CA ILE A 619 -22.12 -4.08 -2.84
C ILE A 619 -21.95 -4.93 -1.59
N PHE A 620 -22.39 -4.42 -0.44
CA PHE A 620 -22.18 -5.02 0.87
C PHE A 620 -23.48 -5.59 1.49
N ASN A 621 -24.33 -6.19 0.66
CA ASN A 621 -25.54 -6.88 1.10
C ASN A 621 -26.00 -7.90 0.04
N GLU A 622 -26.87 -8.85 0.48
CA GLU A 622 -27.47 -9.86 -0.37
C GLU A 622 -28.42 -9.23 -1.40
N GLN A 623 -29.23 -8.24 -0.99
CA GLN A 623 -30.32 -7.68 -1.78
C GLN A 623 -29.85 -6.93 -3.02
N GLY A 624 -28.58 -6.53 -3.07
CA GLY A 624 -28.01 -5.79 -4.20
C GLY A 624 -28.16 -4.28 -4.12
N ASP A 625 -28.64 -3.77 -2.99
CA ASP A 625 -28.83 -2.34 -2.77
C ASP A 625 -27.47 -1.65 -2.57
N VAL A 626 -27.24 -0.59 -3.33
CA VAL A 626 -26.02 0.20 -3.23
C VAL A 626 -26.29 1.70 -3.39
N THR A 627 -25.63 2.49 -2.57
CA THR A 627 -25.60 3.96 -2.68
C THR A 627 -24.17 4.40 -2.92
N TYR A 628 -23.94 5.17 -3.98
CA TYR A 628 -22.63 5.63 -4.38
C TYR A 628 -22.68 7.05 -4.92
N TYR A 629 -21.53 7.71 -4.94
CA TYR A 629 -21.36 9.06 -5.44
C TYR A 629 -20.56 9.07 -6.74
N LEU A 630 -21.07 9.74 -7.76
CA LEU A 630 -20.31 10.05 -8.95
C LEU A 630 -19.83 11.50 -8.88
N PRO A 631 -18.50 11.76 -8.89
CA PRO A 631 -17.96 13.12 -9.00
C PRO A 631 -18.44 13.83 -10.26
N ALA A 632 -18.31 15.17 -10.29
CA ALA A 632 -18.73 15.99 -11.43
C ALA A 632 -18.19 15.45 -12.76
N GLY A 633 -18.99 15.58 -13.85
CA GLY A 633 -18.69 15.06 -15.18
C GLY A 633 -19.67 13.97 -15.61
N LYS A 634 -19.42 13.39 -16.75
CA LYS A 634 -20.23 12.32 -17.33
C LYS A 634 -19.59 10.98 -17.13
N TRP A 635 -20.35 9.98 -16.72
CA TRP A 635 -19.91 8.64 -16.38
C TRP A 635 -20.67 7.60 -17.21
N THR A 636 -19.97 6.65 -17.79
CA THR A 636 -20.60 5.57 -18.59
C THR A 636 -20.35 4.23 -17.93
N GLY A 637 -21.42 3.48 -17.66
CA GLY A 637 -21.34 2.12 -17.14
C GLY A 637 -20.47 1.24 -18.04
N LEU A 638 -19.45 0.61 -17.45
CA LEU A 638 -18.57 -0.31 -18.18
C LEU A 638 -19.32 -1.57 -18.62
N LEU A 639 -20.24 -2.06 -17.77
CA LEU A 639 -20.95 -3.33 -17.96
C LEU A 639 -22.21 -3.18 -18.80
N ASP A 640 -22.94 -2.06 -18.67
CA ASP A 640 -24.26 -1.83 -19.29
C ASP A 640 -24.29 -0.72 -20.34
N GLY A 641 -23.23 0.08 -20.45
CA GLY A 641 -23.12 1.20 -21.37
C GLY A 641 -24.01 2.42 -21.04
N GLN A 642 -24.74 2.40 -19.92
CA GLN A 642 -25.61 3.50 -19.54
C GLN A 642 -24.81 4.70 -19.07
N THR A 643 -25.22 5.90 -19.52
CA THR A 643 -24.55 7.14 -19.13
C THR A 643 -25.28 7.83 -18.00
N LYS A 644 -24.51 8.34 -17.02
CA LYS A 644 -25.00 9.08 -15.86
C LYS A 644 -24.29 10.43 -15.72
N GLN A 645 -25.02 11.42 -15.20
CA GLN A 645 -24.45 12.72 -14.87
C GLN A 645 -23.90 12.71 -13.45
N GLY A 646 -22.62 13.03 -13.26
CA GLY A 646 -21.99 13.14 -11.96
C GLY A 646 -22.36 14.39 -11.17
N GLY A 647 -21.66 14.62 -10.04
CA GLY A 647 -21.93 15.64 -9.05
C GLY A 647 -23.11 15.27 -8.12
N ARG A 648 -23.43 14.00 -7.99
CA ARG A 648 -24.59 13.54 -7.19
C ARG A 648 -24.52 12.09 -6.75
N TRP A 649 -25.32 11.74 -5.76
CA TRP A 649 -25.54 10.39 -5.27
C TRP A 649 -26.56 9.64 -6.13
N TYR A 650 -26.34 8.33 -6.22
CA TYR A 650 -27.26 7.35 -6.80
C TYR A 650 -27.53 6.23 -5.80
N SER A 651 -28.79 5.76 -5.75
CA SER A 651 -29.20 4.57 -5.00
C SER A 651 -29.86 3.62 -5.99
N GLU A 652 -29.33 2.42 -6.14
CA GLU A 652 -29.75 1.45 -7.15
C GLU A 652 -29.66 0.04 -6.61
N ASN A 653 -30.22 -0.91 -7.37
CA ASN A 653 -30.19 -2.33 -7.05
C ASN A 653 -29.57 -3.10 -8.21
N TYR A 654 -28.67 -4.03 -7.90
CA TYR A 654 -27.94 -4.87 -8.86
C TYR A 654 -28.01 -6.33 -8.46
N ASP A 655 -28.16 -7.22 -9.44
CA ASP A 655 -28.02 -8.67 -9.28
C ASP A 655 -26.53 -9.07 -9.00
N PHE A 656 -26.27 -10.37 -8.84
CA PHE A 656 -24.91 -10.85 -8.62
C PHE A 656 -24.02 -10.82 -9.89
N MET A 657 -24.62 -10.61 -11.07
CA MET A 657 -23.87 -10.51 -12.32
C MET A 657 -23.42 -9.09 -12.63
N SER A 658 -23.78 -8.09 -11.80
CA SER A 658 -23.48 -6.69 -12.04
C SER A 658 -23.23 -5.91 -10.72
N LEU A 659 -22.58 -4.78 -10.84
CA LEU A 659 -22.36 -3.77 -9.78
C LEU A 659 -22.04 -2.43 -10.43
N PRO A 660 -22.07 -1.30 -9.70
CA PRO A 660 -21.64 -0.01 -10.22
C PRO A 660 -20.16 -0.02 -10.61
N VAL A 661 -19.88 -0.03 -11.91
CA VAL A 661 -18.54 0.14 -12.50
C VAL A 661 -18.67 1.15 -13.62
N PHE A 662 -18.07 2.33 -13.44
CA PHE A 662 -18.21 3.45 -14.37
C PHE A 662 -16.86 3.93 -14.89
N VAL A 663 -16.83 4.31 -16.17
CA VAL A 663 -15.69 4.97 -16.80
C VAL A 663 -16.01 6.46 -16.94
N ARG A 664 -15.09 7.32 -16.53
CA ARG A 664 -15.26 8.77 -16.65
C ARG A 664 -15.12 9.23 -18.09
N GLU A 665 -15.75 10.37 -18.43
CA GLU A 665 -15.63 11.04 -19.71
C GLU A 665 -14.17 11.38 -20.06
N GLY A 666 -13.87 11.48 -21.35
CA GLY A 666 -12.52 11.80 -21.82
C GLY A 666 -11.51 10.66 -21.66
N THR A 667 -11.98 9.43 -21.45
CA THR A 667 -11.13 8.24 -21.31
C THR A 667 -10.97 7.50 -22.63
N LEU A 668 -9.76 7.11 -22.97
CA LEU A 668 -9.44 6.14 -24.00
C LEU A 668 -8.99 4.84 -23.31
N LEU A 669 -9.94 3.93 -23.06
CA LEU A 669 -9.73 2.70 -22.28
C LEU A 669 -9.25 1.56 -23.18
N ALA A 670 -8.10 0.96 -22.85
CA ALA A 670 -7.58 -0.19 -23.55
C ALA A 670 -8.18 -1.51 -23.03
N VAL A 671 -8.81 -2.28 -23.91
CA VAL A 671 -9.36 -3.61 -23.62
C VAL A 671 -8.66 -4.62 -24.52
N GLY A 672 -8.09 -5.67 -23.93
CA GLY A 672 -7.31 -6.67 -24.64
C GLY A 672 -8.16 -7.67 -25.44
N SER A 673 -7.50 -8.41 -26.29
CA SER A 673 -8.09 -9.44 -27.17
C SER A 673 -8.30 -10.79 -26.49
N GLN A 674 -7.76 -10.99 -25.27
CA GLN A 674 -7.82 -12.25 -24.54
C GLN A 674 -8.39 -12.06 -23.14
N ASP A 675 -9.13 -13.07 -22.67
CA ASP A 675 -9.73 -13.12 -21.34
C ASP A 675 -9.36 -14.36 -20.53
N GLY A 676 -8.63 -15.29 -21.13
CA GLY A 676 -8.26 -16.58 -20.53
C GLY A 676 -7.03 -16.53 -19.62
N LYS A 677 -6.25 -15.46 -19.64
CA LYS A 677 -5.07 -15.27 -18.79
C LYS A 677 -4.67 -13.79 -18.73
N PRO A 678 -3.93 -13.33 -17.71
CA PRO A 678 -3.54 -11.93 -17.58
C PRO A 678 -2.30 -11.55 -18.40
N ASP A 679 -1.42 -12.51 -18.73
CA ASP A 679 -0.09 -12.30 -19.33
C ASP A 679 -0.06 -12.71 -20.81
N TYR A 680 -0.60 -11.87 -21.66
CA TYR A 680 -0.61 -12.05 -23.12
C TYR A 680 -0.02 -10.83 -23.83
N ASP A 681 0.12 -10.89 -25.14
CA ASP A 681 0.58 -9.74 -25.92
C ASP A 681 -0.52 -8.65 -25.97
N TYR A 682 -0.33 -7.59 -25.19
CA TYR A 682 -1.26 -6.46 -25.12
C TYR A 682 -1.28 -5.58 -26.37
N ALA A 683 -0.30 -5.74 -27.27
CA ALA A 683 -0.22 -4.99 -28.50
C ALA A 683 -1.04 -5.61 -29.63
N ASP A 684 -1.44 -6.89 -29.53
CA ASP A 684 -2.17 -7.59 -30.58
C ASP A 684 -3.69 -7.61 -30.33
N GLY A 685 -4.45 -7.05 -31.25
CA GLY A 685 -5.92 -7.07 -31.21
C GLY A 685 -6.55 -6.22 -30.13
N VAL A 686 -5.80 -5.30 -29.48
CA VAL A 686 -6.34 -4.39 -28.47
C VAL A 686 -7.44 -3.51 -29.06
N THR A 687 -8.51 -3.33 -28.30
CA THR A 687 -9.61 -2.42 -28.62
C THR A 687 -9.55 -1.21 -27.71
N LEU A 688 -9.45 -0.01 -28.30
CA LEU A 688 -9.45 1.25 -27.59
C LEU A 688 -10.87 1.81 -27.55
N HIS A 689 -11.46 1.90 -26.37
CA HIS A 689 -12.81 2.43 -26.15
C HIS A 689 -12.72 3.91 -25.77
N LEU A 690 -13.23 4.79 -26.62
CA LEU A 690 -13.32 6.22 -26.34
C LEU A 690 -14.65 6.53 -25.67
N PHE A 691 -14.59 7.03 -24.43
CA PHE A 691 -15.73 7.44 -23.63
C PHE A 691 -15.88 8.97 -23.66
N ASP A 692 -16.98 9.45 -24.22
CA ASP A 692 -17.47 10.83 -24.14
C ASP A 692 -16.39 11.93 -24.15
N LEU A 693 -15.76 12.13 -25.31
CA LEU A 693 -14.77 13.19 -25.46
C LEU A 693 -15.47 14.51 -25.79
N ALA A 694 -15.39 15.50 -24.90
CA ALA A 694 -15.98 16.82 -25.13
C ALA A 694 -15.17 17.66 -26.16
N PRO A 695 -15.80 18.60 -26.87
CA PRO A 695 -15.09 19.50 -27.80
C PRO A 695 -13.95 20.26 -27.09
N GLY A 696 -12.76 20.24 -27.68
CA GLY A 696 -11.55 20.87 -27.17
C GLY A 696 -10.77 19.97 -26.22
N GLN A 697 -11.24 18.76 -25.90
CA GLN A 697 -10.55 17.82 -25.06
C GLN A 697 -9.66 16.84 -25.84
N THR A 698 -8.70 16.27 -25.14
CA THR A 698 -7.81 15.20 -25.60
C THR A 698 -7.89 14.00 -24.64
N ALA A 699 -8.06 12.80 -25.18
CA ALA A 699 -7.91 11.54 -24.47
C ALA A 699 -6.64 10.83 -24.96
N SER A 700 -5.94 10.11 -24.08
CA SER A 700 -4.77 9.33 -24.46
C SER A 700 -4.77 7.97 -23.78
N ALA A 701 -4.14 6.99 -24.42
CA ALA A 701 -3.84 5.69 -23.86
C ALA A 701 -2.38 5.34 -24.17
N ASN A 702 -1.69 4.86 -23.16
CA ASN A 702 -0.38 4.23 -23.30
C ASN A 702 -0.53 2.78 -22.89
N ILE A 703 -0.05 1.82 -23.68
CA ILE A 703 -0.10 0.41 -23.37
C ILE A 703 1.32 -0.08 -23.23
N ILE A 704 1.60 -0.68 -22.08
CA ILE A 704 2.90 -1.22 -21.71
C ILE A 704 2.87 -2.72 -21.92
N GLY A 705 3.87 -3.27 -22.60
CA GLY A 705 4.06 -4.71 -22.77
C GLY A 705 4.59 -5.37 -21.50
N LEU A 706 4.68 -6.69 -21.52
CA LEU A 706 5.13 -7.50 -20.38
C LEU A 706 6.57 -7.17 -19.93
N ASP A 707 7.37 -6.59 -20.82
CA ASP A 707 8.73 -6.11 -20.54
C ASP A 707 8.78 -4.67 -19.98
N ALA A 708 7.65 -4.13 -19.56
CA ALA A 708 7.47 -2.78 -19.04
C ALA A 708 7.82 -1.65 -20.04
N LYS A 709 7.84 -1.95 -21.36
CA LYS A 709 8.03 -0.92 -22.39
C LYS A 709 6.73 -0.58 -23.09
N THR A 710 6.60 0.67 -23.54
CA THR A 710 5.47 1.11 -24.34
C THR A 710 5.42 0.33 -25.68
N VAL A 711 4.28 -0.30 -25.95
CA VAL A 711 4.02 -1.09 -27.17
C VAL A 711 2.92 -0.47 -28.04
N VAL A 712 2.00 0.33 -27.46
CA VAL A 712 1.01 1.12 -28.20
C VAL A 712 0.88 2.49 -27.55
N GLU A 713 0.87 3.53 -28.36
CA GLU A 713 0.47 4.88 -27.94
C GLU A 713 -0.72 5.34 -28.79
N ALA A 714 -1.74 5.87 -28.15
CA ALA A 714 -2.89 6.40 -28.84
C ALA A 714 -3.37 7.72 -28.23
N SER A 715 -3.88 8.60 -29.08
CA SER A 715 -4.51 9.85 -28.65
C SER A 715 -5.72 10.15 -29.49
N ALA A 716 -6.75 10.74 -28.87
CA ALA A 716 -7.94 11.24 -29.56
C ALA A 716 -8.15 12.71 -29.19
N VAL A 717 -8.29 13.57 -30.18
CA VAL A 717 -8.53 15.01 -30.01
C VAL A 717 -9.85 15.37 -30.67
N ARG A 718 -10.75 16.01 -29.93
CA ARG A 718 -12.03 16.49 -30.50
C ARG A 718 -12.00 17.99 -30.76
N SER A 719 -12.23 18.37 -32.01
CA SER A 719 -12.37 19.77 -32.45
C SER A 719 -13.77 19.97 -33.07
N GLY A 720 -14.67 20.56 -32.28
CA GLY A 720 -16.08 20.70 -32.69
C GLY A 720 -16.74 19.33 -32.96
N ASN A 721 -17.14 19.10 -34.22
CA ASN A 721 -17.76 17.84 -34.65
C ASN A 721 -16.76 16.85 -35.26
N GLU A 722 -15.47 17.10 -35.15
CA GLU A 722 -14.42 16.20 -35.65
C GLU A 722 -13.61 15.61 -34.51
N ILE A 723 -13.40 14.27 -34.55
CA ILE A 723 -12.49 13.55 -33.66
C ILE A 723 -11.34 13.01 -34.50
N LYS A 724 -10.11 13.44 -34.19
CA LYS A 724 -8.89 12.90 -34.78
C LYS A 724 -8.24 11.93 -33.79
N ILE A 725 -7.95 10.72 -34.26
CA ILE A 725 -7.35 9.67 -33.48
C ILE A 725 -6.01 9.29 -34.10
N SER A 726 -4.95 9.30 -33.33
CA SER A 726 -3.62 8.87 -33.75
C SER A 726 -3.24 7.62 -32.96
N ILE A 727 -2.69 6.62 -33.67
CA ILE A 727 -2.24 5.33 -33.07
C ILE A 727 -0.84 5.04 -33.56
N SER A 728 0.05 4.69 -32.65
CA SER A 728 1.41 4.24 -32.92
C SER A 728 1.64 2.90 -32.24
N GLY A 729 2.22 1.93 -32.96
CA GLY A 729 2.42 0.58 -32.46
C GLY A 729 1.16 -0.29 -32.50
N GLY A 730 1.32 -1.54 -32.03
CA GLY A 730 0.26 -2.54 -32.03
C GLY A 730 -0.03 -3.16 -33.40
N THR A 731 -0.72 -4.30 -33.34
CA THR A 731 -1.24 -5.02 -34.52
C THR A 731 -2.74 -5.25 -34.32
N ASN A 732 -3.51 -5.21 -35.40
CA ASN A 732 -4.96 -5.44 -35.35
C ASN A 732 -5.74 -4.55 -34.36
N VAL A 733 -5.23 -3.33 -34.11
CA VAL A 733 -5.87 -2.39 -33.16
C VAL A 733 -7.24 -1.98 -33.66
N LYS A 734 -8.23 -2.01 -32.77
CA LYS A 734 -9.60 -1.55 -33.03
C LYS A 734 -9.94 -0.34 -32.17
N LEU A 735 -10.96 0.41 -32.60
CA LEU A 735 -11.50 1.52 -31.82
C LEU A 735 -13.01 1.35 -31.65
N VAL A 736 -13.53 1.71 -30.49
CA VAL A 736 -14.98 1.82 -30.25
C VAL A 736 -15.29 3.22 -29.73
N LEU A 737 -16.12 3.95 -30.46
CA LEU A 737 -16.67 5.21 -29.95
C LEU A 737 -17.94 4.93 -29.17
N ARG A 738 -17.80 4.91 -27.82
CA ARG A 738 -18.89 4.52 -26.92
C ARG A 738 -20.06 5.52 -27.01
N GLY A 739 -21.27 4.95 -27.11
CA GLY A 739 -22.50 5.76 -27.19
C GLY A 739 -22.72 6.53 -28.50
N ILE A 740 -21.86 6.35 -29.51
CA ILE A 740 -22.00 6.93 -30.85
C ILE A 740 -22.35 5.78 -31.81
N SER A 741 -23.50 5.86 -32.47
CA SER A 741 -23.96 4.84 -33.43
C SER A 741 -23.91 5.31 -34.90
N GLU A 742 -24.01 6.62 -35.12
CA GLU A 742 -24.03 7.22 -36.45
C GLU A 742 -23.05 8.38 -36.56
N VAL A 743 -22.40 8.51 -37.70
CA VAL A 743 -21.42 9.57 -38.00
C VAL A 743 -21.61 10.05 -39.43
N SER A 744 -21.25 11.30 -39.68
CA SER A 744 -21.38 11.89 -41.04
C SER A 744 -20.24 11.47 -42.00
N GLY A 745 -19.13 10.94 -41.45
CA GLY A 745 -18.03 10.43 -42.26
C GLY A 745 -16.88 9.88 -41.41
N VAL A 746 -16.17 8.91 -41.96
CA VAL A 746 -14.95 8.32 -41.38
C VAL A 746 -13.89 8.31 -42.49
N ASP A 747 -12.68 8.79 -42.14
CA ASP A 747 -11.49 8.69 -42.96
C ASP A 747 -10.40 7.92 -42.22
N GLY A 748 -9.66 7.05 -42.92
CA GLY A 748 -8.58 6.24 -42.36
C GLY A 748 -9.03 4.97 -41.64
N ALA A 749 -10.32 4.60 -41.65
CA ALA A 749 -10.84 3.35 -41.09
C ALA A 749 -12.10 2.87 -41.82
N SER A 750 -12.33 1.55 -41.83
CA SER A 750 -13.68 1.02 -42.03
C SER A 750 -14.48 1.12 -40.74
N HIS A 751 -15.82 1.16 -40.84
CA HIS A 751 -16.65 1.26 -39.64
C HIS A 751 -17.94 0.47 -39.76
N GLU A 752 -18.48 0.05 -38.64
CA GLU A 752 -19.77 -0.62 -38.51
C GLU A 752 -20.42 -0.28 -37.16
N ALA A 753 -21.74 -0.31 -37.10
CA ALA A 753 -22.46 -0.15 -35.85
C ALA A 753 -22.28 -1.41 -34.98
N GLY A 754 -21.80 -1.23 -33.77
CA GLY A 754 -21.65 -2.28 -32.77
C GLY A 754 -22.61 -2.07 -31.60
N GLU A 755 -22.73 -3.10 -30.76
CA GLU A 755 -23.60 -3.10 -29.57
C GLU A 755 -23.22 -1.97 -28.57
N GLN A 756 -21.93 -1.67 -28.45
CA GLN A 756 -21.40 -0.67 -27.51
C GLN A 756 -21.15 0.72 -28.12
N GLY A 757 -21.39 0.89 -29.41
CA GLY A 757 -21.12 2.11 -30.17
C GLY A 757 -20.51 1.81 -31.52
N LEU A 758 -19.95 2.82 -32.19
CA LEU A 758 -19.34 2.70 -33.52
C LEU A 758 -17.99 1.98 -33.41
N LEU A 759 -17.89 0.79 -34.03
CA LEU A 759 -16.65 0.04 -34.18
C LEU A 759 -15.90 0.56 -35.41
N LEU A 760 -14.63 0.89 -35.25
CA LEU A 760 -13.72 1.33 -36.30
C LEU A 760 -12.56 0.32 -36.43
N THR A 761 -12.22 -0.05 -37.65
CA THR A 761 -11.01 -0.83 -37.96
C THR A 761 -10.06 0.06 -38.74
N PRO A 762 -9.03 0.64 -38.09
CA PRO A 762 -8.05 1.51 -38.73
C PRO A 762 -7.32 0.84 -39.89
N SER A 763 -7.11 1.57 -40.99
CA SER A 763 -6.27 1.14 -42.11
C SER A 763 -4.82 1.63 -41.99
N GLY A 764 -4.54 2.45 -40.99
CA GLY A 764 -3.23 3.04 -40.66
C GLY A 764 -3.23 3.74 -39.32
N GLY A 765 -2.17 4.49 -39.03
CA GLY A 765 -1.98 5.15 -37.70
C GLY A 765 -2.83 6.42 -37.48
N SER A 766 -3.75 6.79 -38.38
CA SER A 766 -4.58 7.99 -38.20
C SER A 766 -6.01 7.75 -38.69
N VAL A 767 -6.97 8.13 -37.86
CA VAL A 767 -8.40 8.03 -38.15
C VAL A 767 -9.06 9.39 -37.86
N THR A 768 -9.91 9.85 -38.77
CA THR A 768 -10.72 11.06 -38.59
C THR A 768 -12.19 10.70 -38.65
N VAL A 769 -12.94 11.07 -37.63
CA VAL A 769 -14.39 10.84 -37.54
C VAL A 769 -15.12 12.17 -37.51
N LYS A 770 -16.12 12.35 -38.37
CA LYS A 770 -17.02 13.51 -38.39
C LYS A 770 -18.36 13.08 -37.78
N LEU A 771 -18.69 13.67 -36.62
CA LEU A 771 -19.92 13.41 -35.88
C LEU A 771 -21.14 14.00 -36.58
#